data_91c79e5d6eec8102cd050b6d08b718f0
#
_entry.id   91c79e5d6eec8102cd050b6d08b718f0
#
_cell.length_a   1.000
_cell.length_b   1.000
_cell.length_c   1.000
_cell.angle_alpha   90.00
_cell.angle_beta   90.00
_cell.angle_gamma   90.00
#
_symmetry.space_group_name_H-M   'P 1'
#
loop_
_entity.id
_entity.type
_entity.pdbx_description
1 polymer ?
#
loop_
_entity_poly.entity_id
_entity_poly.type
_entity_poly.pdbx_seq_one_letter_code
_entity_poly.pdbx_strand_id
1 'polypeptide(L)'
;MSDCAVLLITPPFTQLNTPYPATACLKGYLDTLGIKTAQTDLGLEVILRLFSENGLLEMFRVAEICPVSMNPEFRRIFVLREEYISTVDRAVAYLQGREQTLAHLICDGNFLPAGNRMPEEEDMEWAFGTMGLQDKARHLVTLYLEDIADFITGVIDPHFGFSRYAERLGRSASSFDELYAELHKPSTYIDRLMFSVLQEKIEQCKPGWMMLSVPFPGNLYSALHCGEFIKNNYPDIRVEMGGGFASTELRQLSDARVFEYVDFITLDDGETPLRQLLAGDEKNYVRTYICRNGKVCYLNNTEIPDVPMRDRGVPDYTGLPLDKYLSVIEIANPMHALWSNGRWNKLTLAHGCYWGKCAFCDGSLDYIGRYEPLTAVEIADCMEEMICRTGERGFHFVDEAAPPMLLKELALEILKRRMTVVWWTNVRFEKSYTLDLCRLLKQSGCIAVSGGLEVASDRLLKLINKGVSLEQVSQVTDHFTSAGIMVHAYLMYGFPSETAQETIDSLEVVRQLFLNGLVQSAFWHRFALTAHSPVGCHPEKYTIRITEKPFGGFARNDIDFEDIAGADHDIFGEGLRKSLYNYMRGAGFDLPLQKWFDEPVPKTLIPPAYIVRFLAEEQDNVQRDGHKRCYYLLPVLPEVRYFDRNKKGKSIPVAEFLFHFRDGDSRFQLKAGWGKWLEDLLSRLSDKNGKTVTLKDVESEFKACHFGSFDQFMTTPLWRSLRENGLYLL
;
A
#
# COMPACT_ATOMS: atom_id res chain seq x y z
N MET A 1 -6.46 -37.75 6.20
CA MET A 1 -6.62 -36.33 5.82
C MET A 1 -7.30 -36.31 4.48
N SER A 2 -8.30 -35.48 4.25
CA SER A 2 -8.99 -35.45 2.95
C SER A 2 -8.10 -34.70 1.97
N ASP A 3 -7.80 -35.31 0.81
CA ASP A 3 -7.03 -34.71 -0.26
C ASP A 3 -7.59 -33.34 -0.62
N CYS A 4 -6.72 -32.33 -0.75
CA CYS A 4 -7.12 -31.01 -1.21
C CYS A 4 -7.14 -31.00 -2.76
N ALA A 5 -8.09 -30.28 -3.37
CA ALA A 5 -8.18 -30.23 -4.82
C ALA A 5 -7.16 -29.27 -5.42
N VAL A 6 -6.88 -28.14 -4.73
CA VAL A 6 -6.06 -27.04 -5.20
C VAL A 6 -5.08 -26.59 -4.11
N LEU A 7 -3.82 -26.40 -4.48
CA LEU A 7 -2.81 -25.70 -3.68
C LEU A 7 -2.47 -24.37 -4.34
N LEU A 8 -2.82 -23.26 -3.67
CA LEU A 8 -2.45 -21.91 -4.08
C LEU A 8 -1.10 -21.52 -3.50
N ILE A 9 -0.21 -20.98 -4.32
CA ILE A 9 1.15 -20.64 -3.92
C ILE A 9 1.50 -19.19 -4.32
N THR A 10 2.02 -18.44 -3.35
CA THR A 10 2.81 -17.25 -3.65
C THR A 10 4.28 -17.68 -3.72
N PRO A 11 4.91 -17.67 -4.93
CA PRO A 11 6.31 -18.08 -5.06
C PRO A 11 7.28 -17.05 -4.45
N PRO A 12 8.51 -17.45 -4.07
CA PRO A 12 9.54 -16.53 -3.58
C PRO A 12 9.91 -15.42 -4.58
N PHE A 13 10.22 -14.18 -4.15
CA PHE A 13 9.98 -13.63 -2.83
C PHE A 13 9.07 -12.41 -2.94
N THR A 14 8.23 -12.22 -1.94
CA THR A 14 7.40 -11.03 -1.77
C THR A 14 7.79 -10.31 -0.46
N GLN A 15 6.95 -9.35 -0.01
CA GLN A 15 7.15 -8.67 1.27
C GLN A 15 7.14 -9.64 2.47
N LEU A 16 7.97 -9.34 3.48
CA LEU A 16 8.10 -10.19 4.67
C LEU A 16 7.15 -9.84 5.82
N ASN A 17 6.50 -8.67 5.78
CA ASN A 17 5.71 -8.14 6.90
C ASN A 17 4.25 -8.58 6.93
N THR A 18 3.69 -8.96 5.79
CA THR A 18 2.28 -9.35 5.65
C THR A 18 2.08 -10.20 4.40
N PRO A 19 1.12 -11.13 4.37
CA PRO A 19 0.89 -11.97 3.19
C PRO A 19 0.48 -11.15 1.97
N TYR A 20 0.88 -11.61 0.78
CA TYR A 20 0.33 -11.09 -0.46
C TYR A 20 -1.12 -11.59 -0.61
N PRO A 21 -2.10 -10.73 -0.98
CA PRO A 21 -3.52 -11.06 -0.81
C PRO A 21 -4.09 -12.07 -1.82
N ALA A 22 -3.44 -12.28 -2.97
CA ALA A 22 -4.03 -13.02 -4.09
C ALA A 22 -4.48 -14.43 -3.71
N THR A 23 -3.65 -15.22 -3.01
CA THR A 23 -4.01 -16.57 -2.62
C THR A 23 -5.17 -16.61 -1.63
N ALA A 24 -5.24 -15.65 -0.71
CA ALA A 24 -6.36 -15.53 0.23
C ALA A 24 -7.67 -15.14 -0.46
N CYS A 25 -7.62 -14.23 -1.46
CA CYS A 25 -8.79 -13.87 -2.28
C CYS A 25 -9.29 -15.07 -3.08
N LEU A 26 -8.40 -15.74 -3.80
CA LEU A 26 -8.75 -16.91 -4.60
C LEU A 26 -9.25 -18.07 -3.74
N LYS A 27 -8.64 -18.29 -2.55
CA LYS A 27 -9.14 -19.29 -1.60
C LYS A 27 -10.55 -18.96 -1.15
N GLY A 28 -10.82 -17.71 -0.74
CA GLY A 28 -12.17 -17.28 -0.38
C GLY A 28 -13.19 -17.53 -1.47
N TYR A 29 -12.84 -17.26 -2.73
CA TYR A 29 -13.68 -17.54 -3.88
C TYR A 29 -13.91 -19.05 -4.10
N LEU A 30 -12.84 -19.86 -4.12
CA LEU A 30 -12.94 -21.30 -4.34
C LEU A 30 -13.73 -22.00 -3.23
N ASP A 31 -13.65 -21.49 -1.99
CA ASP A 31 -14.46 -21.97 -0.88
C ASP A 31 -15.97 -21.75 -1.12
N THR A 32 -16.38 -20.65 -1.81
CA THR A 32 -17.78 -20.42 -2.20
C THR A 32 -18.29 -21.49 -3.19
N LEU A 33 -17.38 -22.10 -3.95
CA LEU A 33 -17.67 -23.19 -4.90
C LEU A 33 -17.60 -24.58 -4.24
N GLY A 34 -17.28 -24.65 -2.94
CA GLY A 34 -17.10 -25.91 -2.22
C GLY A 34 -15.82 -26.68 -2.59
N ILE A 35 -14.84 -26.00 -3.20
CA ILE A 35 -13.57 -26.60 -3.63
C ILE A 35 -12.58 -26.56 -2.46
N LYS A 36 -12.09 -27.72 -2.04
CA LYS A 36 -11.08 -27.78 -0.96
C LYS A 36 -9.77 -27.21 -1.41
N THR A 37 -9.38 -26.11 -0.81
CA THR A 37 -8.21 -25.33 -1.19
C THR A 37 -7.24 -25.17 -0.02
N ALA A 38 -5.96 -25.45 -0.25
CA ALA A 38 -4.85 -25.08 0.62
C ALA A 38 -4.09 -23.92 0.02
N GLN A 39 -3.34 -23.19 0.85
CA GLN A 39 -2.48 -22.10 0.39
C GLN A 39 -1.16 -22.05 1.17
N THR A 40 -0.14 -21.48 0.55
CA THR A 40 1.15 -21.22 1.19
C THR A 40 1.82 -19.95 0.63
N ASP A 41 2.46 -19.19 1.51
CA ASP A 41 3.47 -18.20 1.16
C ASP A 41 4.83 -18.91 1.19
N LEU A 42 5.21 -19.44 0.03
CA LEU A 42 6.44 -20.21 -0.10
C LEU A 42 7.68 -19.34 0.15
N GLY A 43 7.61 -18.05 -0.18
CA GLY A 43 8.67 -17.10 0.06
C GLY A 43 8.96 -16.92 1.54
N LEU A 44 7.94 -16.65 2.35
CA LEU A 44 8.11 -16.53 3.81
C LEU A 44 8.67 -17.84 4.41
N GLU A 45 8.15 -18.98 4.01
CA GLU A 45 8.59 -20.27 4.57
C GLU A 45 10.06 -20.59 4.21
N VAL A 46 10.51 -20.25 3.01
CA VAL A 46 11.91 -20.36 2.62
C VAL A 46 12.80 -19.40 3.43
N ILE A 47 12.38 -18.14 3.58
CA ILE A 47 13.13 -17.16 4.41
C ILE A 47 13.26 -17.64 5.85
N LEU A 48 12.18 -18.13 6.46
CA LEU A 48 12.23 -18.62 7.84
C LEU A 48 13.12 -19.86 8.01
N ARG A 49 13.24 -20.70 6.99
CA ARG A 49 14.14 -21.84 6.98
C ARG A 49 15.59 -21.40 6.77
N LEU A 50 15.82 -20.46 5.85
CA LEU A 50 17.14 -19.91 5.58
C LEU A 50 17.71 -19.13 6.76
N PHE A 51 16.92 -18.22 7.35
CA PHE A 51 17.28 -17.39 8.49
C PHE A 51 16.91 -18.10 9.80
N SER A 52 17.45 -19.31 9.97
CA SER A 52 17.44 -20.11 11.20
C SER A 52 18.85 -20.61 11.52
N GLU A 53 19.09 -21.04 12.75
CA GLU A 53 20.37 -21.63 13.16
C GLU A 53 20.83 -22.72 12.18
N ASN A 54 19.95 -23.66 11.85
CA ASN A 54 20.27 -24.74 10.91
C ASN A 54 20.44 -24.22 9.47
N GLY A 55 19.63 -23.27 9.02
CA GLY A 55 19.73 -22.69 7.69
C GLY A 55 21.04 -21.95 7.48
N LEU A 56 21.45 -21.11 8.44
CA LEU A 56 22.74 -20.42 8.36
C LEU A 56 23.93 -21.38 8.46
N LEU A 57 23.84 -22.41 9.31
CA LEU A 57 24.89 -23.43 9.40
C LEU A 57 25.13 -24.09 8.05
N GLU A 58 24.08 -24.52 7.34
CA GLU A 58 24.20 -25.12 6.01
C GLU A 58 24.65 -24.09 4.96
N MET A 59 24.16 -22.87 5.02
CA MET A 59 24.57 -21.77 4.14
C MET A 59 26.09 -21.53 4.25
N PHE A 60 26.64 -21.44 5.46
CA PHE A 60 28.08 -21.25 5.63
C PHE A 60 28.90 -22.46 5.20
N ARG A 61 28.38 -23.70 5.33
CA ARG A 61 29.01 -24.90 4.75
C ARG A 61 29.06 -24.83 3.22
N VAL A 62 27.99 -24.35 2.56
CA VAL A 62 28.02 -24.12 1.11
C VAL A 62 29.06 -23.06 0.76
N ALA A 63 29.18 -21.98 1.54
CA ALA A 63 30.16 -20.94 1.35
C ALA A 63 31.62 -21.44 1.47
N GLU A 64 31.91 -22.42 2.34
CA GLU A 64 33.25 -23.02 2.51
C GLU A 64 33.77 -23.70 1.23
N ILE A 65 32.88 -24.28 0.46
CA ILE A 65 33.25 -25.00 -0.79
C ILE A 65 33.07 -24.14 -2.04
N CYS A 66 32.55 -22.93 -1.90
CA CYS A 66 32.33 -22.03 -3.02
C CYS A 66 33.67 -21.41 -3.46
N PRO A 67 34.02 -21.44 -4.76
CA PRO A 67 35.30 -20.92 -5.27
C PRO A 67 35.34 -19.37 -5.33
N VAL A 68 34.32 -18.68 -4.86
CA VAL A 68 34.25 -17.22 -4.91
C VAL A 68 35.22 -16.58 -3.94
N SER A 69 36.06 -15.67 -4.44
CA SER A 69 36.94 -14.88 -3.58
C SER A 69 36.13 -13.87 -2.78
N MET A 70 36.09 -14.04 -1.46
CA MET A 70 35.38 -13.13 -0.57
C MET A 70 36.11 -11.80 -0.47
N ASN A 71 35.39 -10.72 -0.68
CA ASN A 71 35.85 -9.37 -0.34
C ASN A 71 36.01 -9.22 1.20
N PRO A 72 36.64 -8.15 1.72
CA PRO A 72 36.85 -7.97 3.15
C PRO A 72 35.54 -8.02 3.97
N GLU A 73 34.43 -7.53 3.44
CA GLU A 73 33.13 -7.48 4.06
C GLU A 73 32.53 -8.87 4.25
N PHE A 74 32.47 -9.65 3.18
CA PHE A 74 31.98 -11.04 3.24
C PHE A 74 32.89 -11.93 4.08
N ARG A 75 34.22 -11.67 4.03
CA ARG A 75 35.16 -12.37 4.89
C ARG A 75 34.90 -12.10 6.37
N ARG A 76 34.53 -10.87 6.75
CA ARG A 76 34.16 -10.53 8.12
C ARG A 76 32.93 -11.36 8.58
N ILE A 77 31.86 -11.37 7.78
CA ILE A 77 30.64 -12.18 8.06
C ILE A 77 31.00 -13.65 8.21
N PHE A 78 31.82 -14.16 7.31
CA PHE A 78 32.23 -15.57 7.34
C PHE A 78 33.10 -15.91 8.58
N VAL A 79 33.96 -15.02 9.01
CA VAL A 79 34.77 -15.20 10.26
C VAL A 79 33.88 -15.17 11.51
N LEU A 80 32.87 -14.31 11.53
CA LEU A 80 31.90 -14.19 12.64
C LEU A 80 30.69 -15.15 12.53
N ARG A 81 30.73 -16.14 11.65
CA ARG A 81 29.59 -17.03 11.36
C ARG A 81 28.96 -17.67 12.59
N GLU A 82 29.74 -18.04 13.61
CA GLU A 82 29.21 -18.64 14.83
C GLU A 82 28.32 -17.65 15.59
N GLU A 83 28.66 -16.37 15.59
CA GLU A 83 27.84 -15.31 16.19
C GLU A 83 26.55 -15.09 15.40
N TYR A 84 26.62 -15.07 14.05
CA TYR A 84 25.43 -15.00 13.21
C TYR A 84 24.51 -16.21 13.41
N ILE A 85 25.05 -17.42 13.46
CA ILE A 85 24.30 -18.67 13.69
C ILE A 85 23.61 -18.63 15.06
N SER A 86 24.31 -18.22 16.12
CA SER A 86 23.76 -18.23 17.49
C SER A 86 22.72 -17.15 17.76
N THR A 87 22.66 -16.08 16.96
CA THR A 87 21.76 -14.93 17.18
C THR A 87 20.53 -14.93 16.28
N VAL A 88 20.56 -15.61 15.14
CA VAL A 88 19.54 -15.47 14.09
C VAL A 88 18.13 -15.87 14.54
N ASP A 89 17.97 -16.96 15.28
CA ASP A 89 16.65 -17.42 15.71
C ASP A 89 15.97 -16.40 16.64
N ARG A 90 16.75 -15.74 17.51
CA ARG A 90 16.26 -14.69 18.39
C ARG A 90 15.97 -13.39 17.65
N ALA A 91 16.80 -13.05 16.68
CA ALA A 91 16.60 -11.90 15.80
C ALA A 91 15.28 -12.04 15.00
N VAL A 92 15.06 -13.20 14.38
CA VAL A 92 13.81 -13.52 13.68
C VAL A 92 12.61 -13.52 14.64
N ALA A 93 12.72 -14.15 15.81
CA ALA A 93 11.64 -14.16 16.82
C ALA A 93 11.28 -12.74 17.28
N TYR A 94 12.27 -11.85 17.40
CA TYR A 94 12.03 -10.43 17.72
C TYR A 94 11.21 -9.72 16.64
N LEU A 95 11.56 -9.89 15.36
CA LEU A 95 10.79 -9.32 14.25
C LEU A 95 9.38 -9.93 14.13
N GLN A 96 9.15 -11.12 14.63
CA GLN A 96 7.82 -11.75 14.72
C GLN A 96 6.98 -11.21 15.90
N GLY A 97 7.48 -10.21 16.62
CA GLY A 97 6.80 -9.61 17.76
C GLY A 97 6.95 -10.38 19.08
N ARG A 98 7.82 -11.37 19.12
CA ARG A 98 8.18 -12.12 20.34
C ARG A 98 9.40 -11.49 21.01
N GLU A 99 9.61 -11.79 22.31
CA GLU A 99 10.82 -11.40 23.05
C GLU A 99 11.12 -9.88 23.04
N GLN A 100 10.10 -9.05 23.21
CA GLN A 100 10.18 -7.58 23.09
C GLN A 100 11.26 -6.95 24.03
N THR A 101 11.60 -7.59 25.16
CA THR A 101 12.66 -7.13 26.08
C THR A 101 14.06 -7.21 25.47
N LEU A 102 14.26 -8.01 24.41
CA LEU A 102 15.54 -8.13 23.72
C LEU A 102 15.97 -6.80 23.05
N ALA A 103 15.02 -5.89 22.84
CA ALA A 103 15.31 -4.55 22.30
C ALA A 103 16.43 -3.82 23.04
N HIS A 104 16.53 -3.98 24.36
CA HIS A 104 17.59 -3.36 25.15
C HIS A 104 18.98 -3.87 24.73
N LEU A 105 19.18 -5.18 24.65
CA LEU A 105 20.46 -5.76 24.24
C LEU A 105 20.81 -5.43 22.78
N ILE A 106 19.81 -5.43 21.91
CA ILE A 106 20.00 -5.07 20.49
C ILE A 106 20.47 -3.61 20.38
N CYS A 107 19.80 -2.69 21.06
CA CYS A 107 20.11 -1.26 20.98
C CYS A 107 21.40 -0.87 21.71
N ASP A 108 21.84 -1.67 22.70
CA ASP A 108 23.13 -1.49 23.40
C ASP A 108 24.32 -2.02 22.58
N GLY A 109 24.09 -2.62 21.41
CA GLY A 109 25.14 -3.14 20.52
C GLY A 109 25.83 -4.40 21.02
N ASN A 110 25.28 -5.10 22.04
CA ASN A 110 25.89 -6.25 22.68
C ASN A 110 25.29 -7.59 22.25
N PHE A 111 24.43 -7.61 21.25
CA PHE A 111 23.73 -8.82 20.85
C PHE A 111 23.97 -9.23 19.39
N LEU A 112 23.81 -8.32 18.44
CA LEU A 112 24.00 -8.62 17.03
C LEU A 112 25.43 -8.37 16.58
N PRO A 113 26.06 -9.25 15.80
CA PRO A 113 27.33 -8.93 15.16
C PRO A 113 27.14 -7.73 14.20
N ALA A 114 28.03 -6.74 14.30
CA ALA A 114 27.97 -5.56 13.47
C ALA A 114 28.49 -5.85 12.06
N GLY A 115 27.63 -5.70 11.06
CA GLY A 115 27.97 -5.73 9.65
C GLY A 115 28.16 -4.32 9.05
N ASN A 116 28.24 -4.24 7.73
CA ASN A 116 28.49 -2.97 7.02
C ASN A 116 27.27 -2.04 6.96
N ARG A 117 26.09 -2.60 7.13
CA ARG A 117 24.84 -1.82 7.10
C ARG A 117 24.52 -1.18 8.44
N MET A 118 25.24 -1.53 9.52
CA MET A 118 25.01 -0.93 10.83
C MET A 118 25.37 0.57 10.80
N PRO A 119 24.44 1.47 11.13
CA PRO A 119 24.65 2.90 11.08
C PRO A 119 25.52 3.39 12.26
N GLU A 120 26.08 4.58 12.15
CA GLU A 120 26.76 5.24 13.26
C GLU A 120 25.78 5.62 14.37
N GLU A 121 26.22 5.62 15.64
CA GLU A 121 25.32 5.82 16.80
C GLU A 121 24.58 7.17 16.78
N GLU A 122 25.23 8.25 16.34
CA GLU A 122 24.63 9.60 16.29
C GLU A 122 23.44 9.67 15.34
N ASP A 123 23.51 9.00 14.20
CA ASP A 123 22.41 8.91 13.24
C ASP A 123 21.21 8.15 13.80
N MET A 124 21.47 7.15 14.62
CA MET A 124 20.45 6.30 15.20
C MET A 124 19.63 7.01 16.29
N GLU A 125 20.27 7.76 17.17
CA GLU A 125 19.57 8.45 18.24
C GLU A 125 18.68 9.57 17.69
N TRP A 126 19.17 10.28 16.69
CA TRP A 126 18.38 11.27 16.00
C TRP A 126 17.16 10.68 15.26
N ALA A 127 17.34 9.58 14.53
CA ALA A 127 16.28 8.95 13.74
C ALA A 127 15.18 8.33 14.60
N PHE A 128 15.50 7.77 15.77
CA PHE A 128 14.58 7.02 16.61
C PHE A 128 14.15 7.73 17.90
N GLY A 129 14.58 8.97 18.15
CA GLY A 129 14.14 9.73 19.31
C GLY A 129 12.61 9.86 19.44
N THR A 130 11.90 9.85 18.32
CA THR A 130 10.43 9.87 18.26
C THR A 130 9.78 8.52 18.03
N MET A 131 10.52 7.52 17.52
CA MET A 131 9.99 6.18 17.22
C MET A 131 10.21 5.18 18.36
N GLY A 132 11.17 5.46 19.23
CA GLY A 132 11.40 4.67 20.43
C GLY A 132 12.25 3.42 20.24
N LEU A 133 12.57 2.76 21.38
CA LEU A 133 13.50 1.64 21.50
C LEU A 133 13.09 0.44 20.65
N GLN A 134 11.80 0.11 20.58
CA GLN A 134 11.31 -1.06 19.85
C GLN A 134 11.53 -0.94 18.34
N ASP A 135 11.25 0.23 17.77
CA ASP A 135 11.43 0.45 16.34
C ASP A 135 12.91 0.59 15.97
N LYS A 136 13.74 1.17 16.86
CA LYS A 136 15.20 1.15 16.73
C LYS A 136 15.73 -0.28 16.65
N ALA A 137 15.32 -1.13 17.57
CA ALA A 137 15.71 -2.53 17.57
C ALA A 137 15.25 -3.30 16.33
N ARG A 138 14.00 -3.09 15.87
CA ARG A 138 13.51 -3.67 14.61
C ARG A 138 14.34 -3.25 13.41
N HIS A 139 14.69 -1.97 13.32
CA HIS A 139 15.56 -1.46 12.26
C HIS A 139 16.94 -2.12 12.30
N LEU A 140 17.58 -2.20 13.47
CA LEU A 140 18.88 -2.87 13.62
C LEU A 140 18.83 -4.35 13.24
N VAL A 141 17.78 -5.07 13.64
CA VAL A 141 17.58 -6.47 13.22
C VAL A 141 17.33 -6.58 11.73
N THR A 142 16.61 -5.61 11.13
CA THR A 142 16.43 -5.58 9.67
C THR A 142 17.77 -5.44 8.95
N LEU A 143 18.61 -4.50 9.38
CA LEU A 143 19.95 -4.31 8.80
C LEU A 143 20.85 -5.54 8.98
N TYR A 144 20.76 -6.22 10.14
CA TYR A 144 21.43 -7.49 10.39
C TYR A 144 21.02 -8.59 9.40
N LEU A 145 19.71 -8.71 9.09
CA LEU A 145 19.25 -9.66 8.06
C LEU A 145 19.73 -9.26 6.67
N GLU A 146 19.77 -7.96 6.37
CA GLU A 146 20.27 -7.44 5.10
C GLU A 146 21.77 -7.66 4.91
N ASP A 147 22.61 -7.58 5.97
CA ASP A 147 24.02 -7.95 5.91
C ASP A 147 24.21 -9.42 5.52
N ILE A 148 23.39 -10.32 6.09
CA ILE A 148 23.38 -11.74 5.70
C ILE A 148 22.90 -11.90 4.24
N ALA A 149 21.89 -11.15 3.82
CA ALA A 149 21.39 -11.15 2.44
C ALA A 149 22.46 -10.72 1.44
N ASP A 150 23.24 -9.68 1.76
CA ASP A 150 24.38 -9.24 0.94
C ASP A 150 25.44 -10.36 0.82
N PHE A 151 25.74 -11.06 1.91
CA PHE A 151 26.63 -12.21 1.88
C PHE A 151 26.09 -13.33 0.99
N ILE A 152 24.80 -13.66 1.10
CA ILE A 152 24.15 -14.66 0.23
C ILE A 152 24.28 -14.26 -1.22
N THR A 153 23.96 -13.00 -1.54
CA THR A 153 24.02 -12.48 -2.93
C THR A 153 25.44 -12.50 -3.48
N GLY A 154 26.42 -12.18 -2.65
CA GLY A 154 27.82 -12.11 -3.09
C GLY A 154 28.55 -13.46 -3.17
N VAL A 155 28.10 -14.49 -2.46
CA VAL A 155 28.84 -15.74 -2.28
C VAL A 155 28.03 -16.98 -2.67
N ILE A 156 26.72 -17.01 -2.45
CA ILE A 156 25.88 -18.20 -2.57
C ILE A 156 25.01 -18.16 -3.81
N ASP A 157 24.26 -17.08 -4.02
CA ASP A 157 23.26 -16.93 -5.07
C ASP A 157 23.16 -15.48 -5.51
N PRO A 158 23.70 -15.10 -6.69
CA PRO A 158 23.74 -13.73 -7.15
C PRO A 158 22.36 -13.12 -7.44
N HIS A 159 21.32 -13.93 -7.46
CA HIS A 159 19.96 -13.49 -7.70
C HIS A 159 19.16 -13.22 -6.43
N PHE A 160 19.71 -13.55 -5.25
CA PHE A 160 19.01 -13.44 -3.98
C PHE A 160 18.62 -11.99 -3.65
N GLY A 161 17.43 -11.83 -3.08
CA GLY A 161 16.91 -10.58 -2.53
C GLY A 161 15.57 -10.84 -1.85
N PHE A 162 15.28 -10.15 -0.74
CA PHE A 162 14.08 -10.41 0.07
C PHE A 162 12.74 -10.24 -0.64
N SER A 163 12.67 -9.37 -1.64
CA SER A 163 11.43 -9.09 -2.39
C SER A 163 11.63 -9.03 -3.90
N ARG A 164 12.83 -9.30 -4.40
CA ARG A 164 13.21 -9.11 -5.81
C ARG A 164 14.15 -10.21 -6.30
N TYR A 165 13.79 -11.46 -6.02
CA TYR A 165 14.61 -12.60 -6.42
C TYR A 165 14.64 -12.74 -7.94
N ALA A 166 15.84 -12.68 -8.53
CA ALA A 166 16.04 -12.75 -9.97
C ALA A 166 15.20 -11.76 -10.82
N GLU A 167 14.76 -10.63 -10.24
CA GLU A 167 13.87 -9.65 -10.89
C GLU A 167 14.39 -9.21 -12.26
N ARG A 168 15.70 -9.03 -12.40
CA ARG A 168 16.34 -8.63 -13.65
C ARG A 168 16.04 -9.58 -14.82
N LEU A 169 15.87 -10.87 -14.53
CA LEU A 169 15.60 -11.88 -15.55
C LEU A 169 14.16 -11.88 -16.07
N GLY A 170 13.22 -11.38 -15.26
CA GLY A 170 11.80 -11.32 -15.58
C GLY A 170 11.34 -9.96 -16.09
N ARG A 171 11.96 -8.88 -15.60
CA ARG A 171 11.50 -7.52 -15.88
C ARG A 171 11.72 -7.16 -17.35
N SER A 172 10.59 -6.94 -18.05
CA SER A 172 10.57 -6.53 -19.47
C SER A 172 11.45 -7.37 -20.39
N ALA A 173 11.56 -8.66 -20.10
CA ALA A 173 12.33 -9.61 -20.87
C ALA A 173 11.63 -9.93 -22.20
N SER A 174 11.93 -9.19 -23.27
CA SER A 174 11.30 -9.39 -24.59
C SER A 174 11.51 -10.82 -25.16
N SER A 175 12.61 -11.49 -24.80
CA SER A 175 12.93 -12.89 -25.13
C SER A 175 13.04 -13.73 -23.86
N PHE A 176 12.63 -14.99 -23.95
CA PHE A 176 12.75 -15.97 -22.88
C PHE A 176 14.18 -16.55 -22.74
N ASP A 177 15.12 -16.24 -23.67
CA ASP A 177 16.41 -16.91 -23.80
C ASP A 177 17.28 -16.83 -22.55
N GLU A 178 17.43 -15.64 -21.93
CA GLU A 178 18.28 -15.45 -20.76
C GLU A 178 17.70 -16.19 -19.54
N LEU A 179 16.40 -16.06 -19.32
CA LEU A 179 15.70 -16.75 -18.23
C LEU A 179 15.71 -18.27 -18.44
N TYR A 180 15.50 -18.73 -19.67
CA TYR A 180 15.56 -20.15 -20.04
C TYR A 180 16.93 -20.74 -19.79
N ALA A 181 18.00 -20.02 -20.17
CA ALA A 181 19.39 -20.47 -19.93
C ALA A 181 19.69 -20.50 -18.40
N GLU A 182 19.15 -19.57 -17.61
CA GLU A 182 19.33 -19.56 -16.16
C GLU A 182 18.63 -20.73 -15.48
N LEU A 183 17.40 -21.04 -15.88
CA LEU A 183 16.62 -22.17 -15.37
C LEU A 183 17.28 -23.54 -15.65
N HIS A 184 18.15 -23.65 -16.66
CA HIS A 184 18.90 -24.87 -16.95
C HIS A 184 20.22 -24.97 -16.19
N LYS A 185 20.60 -24.00 -15.38
CA LYS A 185 21.77 -24.10 -14.51
C LYS A 185 21.51 -25.05 -13.34
N PRO A 186 22.57 -25.57 -12.71
CA PRO A 186 22.41 -26.35 -11.47
C PRO A 186 21.68 -25.54 -10.39
N SER A 187 20.73 -26.17 -9.72
CA SER A 187 19.96 -25.56 -8.65
C SER A 187 20.85 -24.97 -7.55
N THR A 188 20.59 -23.74 -7.16
CA THR A 188 21.28 -23.04 -6.10
C THR A 188 20.95 -23.64 -4.72
N TYR A 189 21.57 -23.14 -3.66
CA TYR A 189 21.17 -23.51 -2.30
C TYR A 189 19.73 -23.05 -2.00
N ILE A 190 19.35 -21.88 -2.46
CA ILE A 190 18.01 -21.30 -2.28
C ILE A 190 16.95 -22.14 -3.00
N ASP A 191 17.23 -22.55 -4.26
CA ASP A 191 16.33 -23.43 -5.01
C ASP A 191 16.07 -24.75 -4.27
N ARG A 192 17.12 -25.37 -3.72
CA ARG A 192 16.98 -26.63 -2.96
C ARG A 192 16.15 -26.48 -1.69
N LEU A 193 16.29 -25.34 -0.97
CA LEU A 193 15.43 -25.02 0.17
C LEU A 193 13.98 -24.89 -0.28
N MET A 194 13.74 -24.15 -1.36
CA MET A 194 12.41 -23.96 -1.93
C MET A 194 11.78 -25.30 -2.31
N PHE A 195 12.50 -26.18 -3.01
CA PHE A 195 12.00 -27.49 -3.40
C PHE A 195 11.67 -28.36 -2.19
N SER A 196 12.49 -28.31 -1.13
CA SER A 196 12.21 -29.05 0.12
C SER A 196 10.92 -28.60 0.77
N VAL A 197 10.69 -27.27 0.89
CA VAL A 197 9.45 -26.74 1.44
C VAL A 197 8.25 -27.07 0.54
N LEU A 198 8.40 -26.91 -0.75
CA LEU A 198 7.35 -27.23 -1.73
C LEU A 198 6.94 -28.69 -1.67
N GLN A 199 7.92 -29.61 -1.59
CA GLN A 199 7.69 -31.04 -1.46
C GLN A 199 6.88 -31.34 -0.19
N GLU A 200 7.26 -30.79 0.95
CA GLU A 200 6.52 -30.95 2.22
C GLU A 200 5.06 -30.53 2.08
N LYS A 201 4.78 -29.42 1.35
CA LYS A 201 3.40 -28.94 1.13
C LYS A 201 2.62 -29.87 0.22
N ILE A 202 3.23 -30.36 -0.84
CA ILE A 202 2.59 -31.31 -1.77
C ILE A 202 2.24 -32.61 -1.06
N GLU A 203 3.17 -33.15 -0.26
CA GLU A 203 2.95 -34.39 0.51
C GLU A 203 1.87 -34.26 1.56
N GLN A 204 1.74 -33.06 2.17
CA GLN A 204 0.69 -32.76 3.17
C GLN A 204 -0.69 -32.60 2.51
N CYS A 205 -0.77 -31.92 1.37
CA CYS A 205 -2.02 -31.53 0.73
C CYS A 205 -2.48 -32.54 -0.33
N LYS A 206 -1.56 -33.18 -1.07
CA LYS A 206 -1.80 -34.05 -2.22
C LYS A 206 -2.75 -33.40 -3.25
N PRO A 207 -2.42 -32.23 -3.78
CA PRO A 207 -3.30 -31.47 -4.65
C PRO A 207 -3.36 -32.08 -6.04
N GLY A 208 -4.50 -31.94 -6.73
CA GLY A 208 -4.61 -32.23 -8.17
C GLY A 208 -4.20 -31.04 -9.04
N TRP A 209 -4.24 -29.83 -8.46
CA TRP A 209 -3.85 -28.59 -9.12
C TRP A 209 -2.91 -27.79 -8.23
N MET A 210 -1.89 -27.19 -8.84
CA MET A 210 -1.09 -26.16 -8.25
C MET A 210 -1.23 -24.87 -9.04
N MET A 211 -1.60 -23.78 -8.35
CA MET A 211 -1.84 -22.47 -8.93
C MET A 211 -0.86 -21.47 -8.35
N LEU A 212 -0.02 -20.90 -9.22
CA LEU A 212 1.07 -19.99 -8.89
C LEU A 212 0.62 -18.55 -9.10
N SER A 213 0.48 -17.79 -8.04
CA SER A 213 0.23 -16.35 -8.15
C SER A 213 1.55 -15.61 -8.25
N VAL A 214 1.87 -15.11 -9.44
CA VAL A 214 3.09 -14.35 -9.77
C VAL A 214 2.76 -12.87 -9.84
N PRO A 215 2.90 -12.12 -8.73
CA PRO A 215 2.52 -10.70 -8.70
C PRO A 215 3.50 -9.79 -9.45
N PHE A 216 4.81 -10.09 -9.37
CA PHE A 216 5.89 -9.23 -9.85
C PHE A 216 6.94 -10.03 -10.63
N PRO A 217 7.79 -9.37 -11.44
CA PRO A 217 8.92 -10.03 -12.12
C PRO A 217 9.84 -10.80 -11.17
N GLY A 218 10.01 -10.33 -9.93
CA GLY A 218 10.84 -10.99 -8.92
C GLY A 218 10.28 -12.31 -8.35
N ASN A 219 9.12 -12.76 -8.81
CA ASN A 219 8.55 -14.06 -8.44
C ASN A 219 8.58 -15.07 -9.59
N LEU A 220 8.87 -14.61 -10.81
CA LEU A 220 8.75 -15.42 -12.02
C LEU A 220 9.73 -16.59 -12.04
N TYR A 221 11.02 -16.32 -11.77
CA TYR A 221 12.06 -17.34 -11.74
C TYR A 221 11.69 -18.50 -10.80
N SER A 222 11.32 -18.18 -9.58
CA SER A 222 10.90 -19.18 -8.60
C SER A 222 9.63 -19.91 -8.98
N ALA A 223 8.66 -19.20 -9.62
CA ALA A 223 7.44 -19.83 -10.12
C ALA A 223 7.73 -20.90 -11.16
N LEU A 224 8.59 -20.58 -12.12
CA LEU A 224 8.99 -21.52 -13.17
C LEU A 224 9.78 -22.71 -12.60
N HIS A 225 10.69 -22.48 -11.66
CA HIS A 225 11.39 -23.57 -10.97
C HIS A 225 10.44 -24.45 -10.15
N CYS A 226 9.44 -23.88 -9.48
CA CYS A 226 8.39 -24.67 -8.85
C CYS A 226 7.65 -25.55 -9.86
N GLY A 227 7.28 -24.97 -11.01
CA GLY A 227 6.63 -25.69 -12.09
C GLY A 227 7.49 -26.84 -12.62
N GLU A 228 8.78 -26.60 -12.91
CA GLU A 228 9.73 -27.63 -13.33
C GLU A 228 9.84 -28.78 -12.32
N PHE A 229 10.02 -28.44 -11.03
CA PHE A 229 10.11 -29.43 -9.96
C PHE A 229 8.86 -30.32 -9.92
N ILE A 230 7.68 -29.77 -10.10
CA ILE A 230 6.42 -30.51 -10.07
C ILE A 230 6.27 -31.38 -11.32
N LYS A 231 6.48 -30.84 -12.50
CA LYS A 231 6.35 -31.62 -13.74
C LYS A 231 7.32 -32.80 -13.78
N ASN A 232 8.47 -32.66 -13.14
CA ASN A 232 9.47 -33.75 -13.08
C ASN A 232 9.16 -34.81 -12.00
N ASN A 233 8.60 -34.40 -10.84
CA ASN A 233 8.44 -35.29 -9.70
C ASN A 233 6.98 -35.71 -9.44
N TYR A 234 6.00 -34.90 -9.90
CA TYR A 234 4.56 -35.09 -9.68
C TYR A 234 3.75 -34.84 -10.96
N PRO A 235 3.97 -35.63 -12.04
CA PRO A 235 3.41 -35.35 -13.37
C PRO A 235 1.88 -35.36 -13.45
N ASP A 236 1.20 -35.88 -12.44
CA ASP A 236 -0.28 -35.90 -12.36
C ASP A 236 -0.85 -34.57 -11.84
N ILE A 237 -0.01 -33.67 -11.28
CA ILE A 237 -0.42 -32.35 -10.81
C ILE A 237 -0.40 -31.36 -11.97
N ARG A 238 -1.51 -30.70 -12.22
CA ARG A 238 -1.59 -29.63 -13.22
C ARG A 238 -1.08 -28.31 -12.62
N VAL A 239 -0.28 -27.59 -13.40
CA VAL A 239 0.34 -26.34 -12.98
C VAL A 239 -0.27 -25.17 -13.75
N GLU A 240 -0.88 -24.24 -13.03
CA GLU A 240 -1.36 -22.97 -13.57
C GLU A 240 -0.53 -21.81 -13.02
N MET A 241 -0.31 -20.77 -13.82
CA MET A 241 0.35 -19.53 -13.45
C MET A 241 -0.53 -18.33 -13.84
N GLY A 242 -0.80 -17.47 -12.86
CA GLY A 242 -1.51 -16.20 -13.05
C GLY A 242 -0.90 -15.08 -12.22
N GLY A 243 -1.66 -14.01 -12.04
CA GLY A 243 -1.28 -12.85 -11.24
C GLY A 243 -0.84 -11.64 -12.05
N GLY A 244 -0.36 -10.62 -11.35
CA GLY A 244 -0.02 -9.32 -11.95
C GLY A 244 0.97 -9.40 -13.09
N PHE A 245 2.06 -10.15 -12.94
CA PHE A 245 3.07 -10.33 -13.98
C PHE A 245 2.46 -10.93 -15.25
N ALA A 246 1.71 -12.02 -15.15
CA ALA A 246 1.07 -12.62 -16.33
C ALA A 246 0.13 -11.61 -17.01
N SER A 247 -0.65 -10.87 -16.24
CA SER A 247 -1.66 -9.93 -16.72
C SER A 247 -1.09 -8.67 -17.36
N THR A 248 0.09 -8.22 -16.96
CA THR A 248 0.73 -7.01 -17.52
C THR A 248 1.77 -7.35 -18.58
N GLU A 249 2.59 -8.38 -18.36
CA GLU A 249 3.79 -8.67 -19.19
C GLU A 249 3.52 -9.69 -20.32
N LEU A 250 2.66 -10.71 -20.10
CA LEU A 250 2.55 -11.86 -20.99
C LEU A 250 1.41 -11.77 -22.02
N ARG A 251 0.85 -10.59 -22.25
CA ARG A 251 -0.30 -10.41 -23.16
C ARG A 251 -0.04 -10.76 -24.61
N GLN A 252 1.21 -10.81 -25.02
CA GLN A 252 1.62 -11.16 -26.40
C GLN A 252 2.48 -12.42 -26.43
N LEU A 253 2.36 -13.26 -25.38
CA LEU A 253 3.15 -14.49 -25.25
C LEU A 253 3.02 -15.39 -26.49
N SER A 254 4.15 -15.74 -27.11
CA SER A 254 4.24 -16.64 -28.24
C SER A 254 5.36 -17.69 -28.11
N ASP A 255 6.21 -17.58 -27.09
CA ASP A 255 7.29 -18.53 -26.82
C ASP A 255 6.73 -19.78 -26.12
N ALA A 256 6.74 -20.90 -26.82
CA ALA A 256 6.17 -22.15 -26.33
C ALA A 256 7.02 -22.82 -25.23
N ARG A 257 8.30 -22.45 -25.07
CA ARG A 257 9.20 -23.02 -24.04
C ARG A 257 8.72 -22.78 -22.63
N VAL A 258 7.93 -21.71 -22.37
CA VAL A 258 7.34 -21.43 -21.05
C VAL A 258 6.46 -22.59 -20.58
N PHE A 259 5.83 -23.31 -21.50
CA PHE A 259 4.96 -24.45 -21.19
C PHE A 259 5.72 -25.76 -20.86
N GLU A 260 7.04 -25.72 -20.86
CA GLU A 260 7.85 -26.77 -20.23
C GLU A 260 7.71 -26.74 -18.70
N TYR A 261 7.37 -25.57 -18.14
CA TYR A 261 7.26 -25.28 -16.71
C TYR A 261 5.82 -25.27 -16.19
N VAL A 262 4.86 -24.79 -16.98
CA VAL A 262 3.44 -24.66 -16.60
C VAL A 262 2.53 -25.24 -17.67
N ASP A 263 1.32 -25.62 -17.32
CA ASP A 263 0.34 -26.15 -18.28
C ASP A 263 -0.61 -25.06 -18.79
N PHE A 264 -0.89 -24.07 -17.91
CA PHE A 264 -1.83 -22.98 -18.18
C PHE A 264 -1.23 -21.65 -17.71
N ILE A 265 -1.53 -20.57 -18.44
CA ILE A 265 -1.28 -19.19 -17.98
C ILE A 265 -2.59 -18.42 -18.10
N THR A 266 -3.04 -17.81 -17.00
CA THR A 266 -4.27 -17.03 -16.97
C THR A 266 -3.98 -15.54 -16.79
N LEU A 267 -4.79 -14.69 -17.39
CA LEU A 267 -4.66 -13.25 -17.35
C LEU A 267 -5.82 -12.60 -16.60
N ASP A 268 -5.57 -11.42 -16.06
CA ASP A 268 -6.52 -10.56 -15.33
C ASP A 268 -7.05 -11.22 -14.05
N ASP A 269 -8.32 -11.00 -13.69
CA ASP A 269 -8.93 -11.61 -12.51
C ASP A 269 -8.96 -13.13 -12.61
N GLY A 270 -8.45 -13.80 -11.60
CA GLY A 270 -8.28 -15.26 -11.60
C GLY A 270 -9.58 -16.05 -11.41
N GLU A 271 -10.63 -15.46 -10.83
CA GLU A 271 -11.84 -16.18 -10.43
C GLU A 271 -12.53 -16.89 -11.61
N THR A 272 -12.76 -16.17 -12.70
CA THR A 272 -13.43 -16.74 -13.89
C THR A 272 -12.53 -17.74 -14.62
N PRO A 273 -11.27 -17.46 -14.97
CA PRO A 273 -10.39 -18.45 -15.58
C PRO A 273 -10.23 -19.73 -14.76
N LEU A 274 -9.96 -19.61 -13.46
CA LEU A 274 -9.74 -20.78 -12.59
C LEU A 274 -11.01 -21.64 -12.47
N ARG A 275 -12.18 -21.02 -12.34
CA ARG A 275 -13.45 -21.76 -12.36
C ARG A 275 -13.62 -22.59 -13.63
N GLN A 276 -13.24 -22.03 -14.79
CA GLN A 276 -13.37 -22.73 -16.07
C GLN A 276 -12.31 -23.84 -16.25
N LEU A 277 -11.08 -23.58 -15.78
CA LEU A 277 -10.02 -24.61 -15.77
C LEU A 277 -10.41 -25.81 -14.91
N LEU A 278 -10.94 -25.57 -13.72
CA LEU A 278 -11.37 -26.63 -12.80
C LEU A 278 -12.59 -27.39 -13.31
N ALA A 279 -13.48 -26.76 -14.10
CA ALA A 279 -14.59 -27.42 -14.79
C ALA A 279 -14.10 -28.33 -15.95
N GLY A 280 -12.92 -28.09 -16.53
CA GLY A 280 -12.27 -28.93 -17.51
C GLY A 280 -12.85 -28.88 -18.93
N ASP A 281 -13.78 -27.95 -19.23
CA ASP A 281 -14.30 -27.77 -20.59
C ASP A 281 -13.55 -26.62 -21.30
N GLU A 282 -12.63 -27.00 -22.17
CA GLU A 282 -11.74 -26.09 -22.87
C GLU A 282 -12.47 -25.05 -23.75
N LYS A 283 -13.68 -25.34 -24.23
CA LYS A 283 -14.50 -24.38 -24.99
C LYS A 283 -14.92 -23.17 -24.15
N ASN A 284 -14.90 -23.34 -22.83
CA ASN A 284 -15.27 -22.33 -21.86
C ASN A 284 -14.09 -21.62 -21.21
N TYR A 285 -12.86 -21.88 -21.69
CA TYR A 285 -11.68 -21.16 -21.14
C TYR A 285 -11.74 -19.69 -21.47
N VAL A 286 -11.41 -18.88 -20.47
CA VAL A 286 -11.41 -17.41 -20.52
C VAL A 286 -10.00 -16.93 -20.25
N ARG A 287 -9.49 -16.03 -21.08
CA ARG A 287 -8.18 -15.37 -20.94
C ARG A 287 -7.03 -16.35 -20.57
N THR A 288 -7.01 -17.52 -21.22
CA THR A 288 -6.10 -18.62 -20.89
C THR A 288 -5.17 -18.94 -22.04
N TYR A 289 -3.86 -18.96 -21.80
CA TYR A 289 -2.88 -19.52 -22.71
C TYR A 289 -2.64 -20.99 -22.41
N ILE A 290 -2.51 -21.78 -23.49
CA ILE A 290 -2.11 -23.20 -23.48
C ILE A 290 -1.12 -23.46 -24.59
N CYS A 291 -0.39 -24.57 -24.52
CA CYS A 291 0.45 -25.04 -25.61
C CYS A 291 -0.17 -26.25 -26.33
N ARG A 292 -0.32 -26.16 -27.64
CA ARG A 292 -0.79 -27.28 -28.50
C ARG A 292 0.21 -27.53 -29.62
N ASN A 293 0.72 -28.76 -29.70
CA ASN A 293 1.67 -29.16 -30.74
C ASN A 293 2.86 -28.17 -30.87
N GLY A 294 3.40 -27.70 -29.73
CA GLY A 294 4.52 -26.76 -29.69
C GLY A 294 4.17 -25.31 -30.09
N LYS A 295 2.88 -24.96 -30.14
CA LYS A 295 2.41 -23.59 -30.42
C LYS A 295 1.59 -23.06 -29.27
N VAL A 296 1.83 -21.80 -28.93
CA VAL A 296 1.03 -21.07 -27.95
C VAL A 296 -0.34 -20.75 -28.54
N CYS A 297 -1.40 -21.05 -27.80
CA CYS A 297 -2.79 -20.79 -28.17
C CYS A 297 -3.43 -19.96 -27.04
N TYR A 298 -4.02 -18.83 -27.39
CA TYR A 298 -4.82 -18.02 -26.49
C TYR A 298 -6.30 -18.36 -26.65
N LEU A 299 -6.93 -18.80 -25.56
CA LEU A 299 -8.34 -19.17 -25.50
C LEU A 299 -9.10 -18.13 -24.66
N ASN A 300 -10.13 -17.56 -25.25
CA ASN A 300 -10.93 -16.54 -24.56
C ASN A 300 -12.40 -16.60 -25.03
N ASN A 301 -13.24 -17.29 -24.27
CA ASN A 301 -14.68 -17.26 -24.50
C ASN A 301 -15.28 -16.00 -23.88
N THR A 302 -15.52 -14.99 -24.71
CA THR A 302 -16.08 -13.70 -24.31
C THR A 302 -17.58 -13.74 -23.97
N GLU A 303 -18.27 -14.85 -24.18
CA GLU A 303 -19.67 -15.04 -23.78
C GLU A 303 -19.80 -15.34 -22.28
N ILE A 304 -18.71 -15.75 -21.62
CA ILE A 304 -18.68 -16.03 -20.20
C ILE A 304 -18.36 -14.75 -19.45
N PRO A 305 -19.31 -14.22 -18.64
CA PRO A 305 -19.07 -13.02 -17.87
C PRO A 305 -18.09 -13.27 -16.73
N ASP A 306 -17.37 -12.21 -16.34
CA ASP A 306 -16.55 -12.24 -15.14
C ASP A 306 -17.41 -12.39 -13.88
N VAL A 307 -16.79 -13.00 -12.87
CA VAL A 307 -17.39 -13.11 -11.53
C VAL A 307 -17.52 -11.71 -10.95
N PRO A 308 -18.74 -11.23 -10.64
CA PRO A 308 -18.92 -9.94 -10.00
C PRO A 308 -18.18 -9.86 -8.68
N MET A 309 -17.65 -8.67 -8.32
CA MET A 309 -16.86 -8.49 -7.10
C MET A 309 -17.59 -8.96 -5.83
N ARG A 310 -18.90 -8.72 -5.73
CA ARG A 310 -19.76 -9.17 -4.62
C ARG A 310 -19.85 -10.71 -4.46
N ASP A 311 -19.59 -11.45 -5.53
CA ASP A 311 -19.74 -12.91 -5.58
C ASP A 311 -18.39 -13.64 -5.39
N ARG A 312 -17.28 -12.90 -5.17
CA ARG A 312 -15.91 -13.44 -5.00
C ARG A 312 -15.68 -14.06 -3.61
N GLY A 313 -16.62 -13.92 -2.68
CA GLY A 313 -16.45 -14.36 -1.30
C GLY A 313 -15.56 -13.43 -0.48
N VAL A 314 -15.28 -13.83 0.75
CA VAL A 314 -14.44 -13.08 1.68
C VAL A 314 -13.02 -13.65 1.63
N PRO A 315 -11.96 -12.82 1.52
CA PRO A 315 -10.59 -13.30 1.56
C PRO A 315 -10.31 -14.19 2.78
N ASP A 316 -9.77 -15.38 2.55
CA ASP A 316 -9.52 -16.37 3.60
C ASP A 316 -8.03 -16.60 3.78
N TYR A 317 -7.48 -16.09 4.88
CA TYR A 317 -6.07 -16.22 5.26
C TYR A 317 -5.76 -17.50 6.04
N THR A 318 -6.73 -18.39 6.27
CA THR A 318 -6.48 -19.64 7.01
C THR A 318 -5.49 -20.53 6.26
N GLY A 319 -4.54 -21.09 7.03
CA GLY A 319 -3.43 -21.87 6.48
C GLY A 319 -2.14 -21.10 6.23
N LEU A 320 -2.18 -19.76 6.17
CA LEU A 320 -0.98 -18.93 6.18
C LEU A 320 -0.50 -18.70 7.62
N PRO A 321 0.83 -18.73 7.88
CA PRO A 321 1.38 -18.56 9.21
C PRO A 321 1.46 -17.06 9.60
N LEU A 322 0.30 -16.43 9.88
CA LEU A 322 0.19 -14.98 10.12
C LEU A 322 1.08 -14.49 11.27
N ASP A 323 1.30 -15.33 12.30
CA ASP A 323 2.16 -15.06 13.45
C ASP A 323 3.66 -15.09 13.14
N LYS A 324 4.05 -15.56 11.94
CA LYS A 324 5.45 -15.75 11.55
C LYS A 324 5.99 -14.68 10.59
N TYR A 325 5.16 -13.74 10.15
CA TYR A 325 5.63 -12.62 9.32
C TYR A 325 6.56 -11.70 10.13
N LEU A 326 7.49 -11.03 9.44
CA LEU A 326 8.58 -10.26 10.04
C LEU A 326 8.30 -8.76 9.96
N SER A 327 8.29 -8.08 11.10
CA SER A 327 8.08 -6.62 11.15
C SER A 327 9.38 -5.87 10.82
N VAL A 328 9.84 -5.98 9.57
CA VAL A 328 11.06 -5.33 9.07
C VAL A 328 10.87 -3.81 8.93
N ILE A 329 11.87 -3.03 9.29
CA ILE A 329 11.91 -1.56 9.13
C ILE A 329 13.17 -1.20 8.34
N GLU A 330 13.06 -1.10 7.03
CA GLU A 330 14.17 -0.72 6.14
C GLU A 330 14.54 0.76 6.28
N ILE A 331 13.55 1.63 6.40
CA ILE A 331 13.73 3.07 6.55
C ILE A 331 13.16 3.53 7.88
N ALA A 332 13.97 4.24 8.67
CA ALA A 332 13.58 4.85 9.94
C ALA A 332 12.58 5.99 9.73
N ASN A 333 11.30 5.64 9.60
CA ASN A 333 10.20 6.57 9.34
C ASN A 333 8.89 6.04 9.96
N PRO A 334 8.05 6.89 10.59
CA PRO A 334 6.81 6.45 11.22
C PRO A 334 5.83 5.73 10.29
N MET A 335 5.78 6.11 8.99
CA MET A 335 4.91 5.46 8.02
C MET A 335 5.42 4.05 7.68
N HIS A 336 6.74 3.88 7.53
CA HIS A 336 7.35 2.56 7.32
C HIS A 336 7.16 1.65 8.54
N ALA A 337 7.33 2.18 9.75
CA ALA A 337 7.01 1.45 10.98
C ALA A 337 5.55 1.01 11.03
N LEU A 338 4.62 1.87 10.61
CA LEU A 338 3.19 1.54 10.52
C LEU A 338 2.94 0.39 9.54
N TRP A 339 3.50 0.44 8.35
CA TRP A 339 3.33 -0.62 7.35
C TRP A 339 3.85 -1.97 7.86
N SER A 340 4.93 -1.96 8.63
CA SER A 340 5.58 -3.16 9.17
C SER A 340 4.93 -3.70 10.45
N ASN A 341 4.28 -2.87 11.25
CA ASN A 341 3.76 -3.25 12.56
C ASN A 341 2.53 -4.15 12.52
N GLY A 342 1.73 -4.06 11.45
CA GLY A 342 0.46 -4.74 11.37
C GLY A 342 0.53 -6.06 10.61
N ARG A 343 -0.29 -7.02 11.02
CA ARG A 343 -0.70 -8.17 10.21
C ARG A 343 -1.97 -7.77 9.48
N TRP A 344 -1.82 -6.87 8.53
CA TRP A 344 -2.93 -6.20 7.84
C TRP A 344 -3.81 -7.19 7.08
N ASN A 345 -5.08 -7.27 7.43
CA ASN A 345 -6.10 -7.87 6.58
C ASN A 345 -6.21 -7.03 5.30
N LYS A 346 -5.90 -7.58 4.15
CA LYS A 346 -5.99 -6.87 2.87
C LYS A 346 -7.34 -7.12 2.24
N LEU A 347 -8.03 -6.05 1.89
CA LEU A 347 -9.38 -6.07 1.31
C LEU A 347 -9.46 -4.97 0.25
N THR A 348 -10.11 -5.26 -0.87
CA THR A 348 -10.40 -4.31 -1.93
C THR A 348 -11.82 -3.78 -1.79
N LEU A 349 -12.00 -2.46 -1.81
CA LEU A 349 -13.31 -1.81 -1.73
C LEU A 349 -14.02 -1.76 -3.09
N ALA A 350 -13.22 -1.59 -4.15
CA ALA A 350 -13.69 -1.52 -5.52
C ALA A 350 -12.66 -2.16 -6.46
N HIS A 351 -13.12 -2.94 -7.43
CA HIS A 351 -12.26 -3.34 -8.54
C HIS A 351 -11.99 -2.15 -9.44
N GLY A 352 -10.76 -1.99 -9.90
CA GLY A 352 -10.36 -0.93 -10.82
C GLY A 352 -10.30 0.47 -10.20
N CYS A 353 -9.96 1.44 -11.03
CA CYS A 353 -9.82 2.83 -10.62
C CYS A 353 -11.02 3.67 -11.09
N TYR A 354 -11.74 4.31 -10.16
CA TYR A 354 -12.88 5.18 -10.53
C TYR A 354 -12.48 6.40 -11.39
N TRP A 355 -11.20 6.78 -11.39
CA TRP A 355 -10.70 7.83 -12.28
C TRP A 355 -10.27 7.27 -13.65
N GLY A 356 -9.36 6.29 -13.68
CA GLY A 356 -8.93 5.53 -14.85
C GLY A 356 -8.37 6.35 -16.03
N LYS A 357 -7.96 7.64 -15.83
CA LYS A 357 -7.63 8.59 -16.94
C LYS A 357 -6.18 9.05 -16.94
N CYS A 358 -5.37 8.61 -15.98
CA CYS A 358 -3.97 9.03 -15.90
C CYS A 358 -3.18 8.52 -17.10
N ALA A 359 -2.37 9.38 -17.70
CA ALA A 359 -1.65 9.05 -18.93
C ALA A 359 -0.58 7.96 -18.76
N PHE A 360 -0.09 7.75 -17.53
CA PHE A 360 0.93 6.75 -17.21
C PHE A 360 0.35 5.40 -16.72
N CYS A 361 -0.95 5.35 -16.38
CA CYS A 361 -1.58 4.11 -15.92
C CYS A 361 -1.97 3.21 -17.08
N ASP A 362 -2.00 1.89 -16.83
CA ASP A 362 -2.43 0.87 -17.78
C ASP A 362 -3.96 0.83 -17.95
N GLY A 363 -4.55 1.99 -18.28
CA GLY A 363 -5.99 2.20 -18.36
C GLY A 363 -6.73 1.31 -19.37
N SER A 364 -6.00 0.66 -20.28
CA SER A 364 -6.55 -0.33 -21.22
C SER A 364 -6.70 -1.72 -20.60
N LEU A 365 -6.08 -1.99 -19.45
CA LEU A 365 -6.18 -3.27 -18.75
C LEU A 365 -7.34 -3.30 -17.77
N ASP A 366 -7.89 -4.50 -17.55
CA ASP A 366 -9.10 -4.71 -16.76
C ASP A 366 -8.96 -4.21 -15.32
N TYR A 367 -7.81 -4.45 -14.67
CA TYR A 367 -7.58 -4.07 -13.27
C TYR A 367 -7.59 -2.54 -13.02
N ILE A 368 -7.49 -1.71 -14.06
CA ILE A 368 -7.70 -0.26 -14.00
C ILE A 368 -9.02 0.15 -14.66
N GLY A 369 -9.30 -0.43 -15.85
CA GLY A 369 -10.36 0.03 -16.74
C GLY A 369 -11.78 -0.35 -16.31
N ARG A 370 -11.96 -1.48 -15.62
CA ARG A 370 -13.25 -1.93 -15.13
C ARG A 370 -13.47 -1.47 -13.69
N TYR A 371 -14.40 -0.58 -13.47
CA TYR A 371 -14.72 -0.09 -12.13
C TYR A 371 -15.98 -0.76 -11.57
N GLU A 372 -15.84 -1.47 -10.44
CA GLU A 372 -16.92 -2.20 -9.77
C GLU A 372 -16.79 -2.09 -8.24
N PRO A 373 -17.51 -1.16 -7.58
CA PRO A 373 -17.46 -0.98 -6.14
C PRO A 373 -18.38 -1.96 -5.38
N LEU A 374 -17.97 -2.35 -4.17
CA LEU A 374 -18.84 -2.93 -3.15
C LEU A 374 -19.63 -1.82 -2.43
N THR A 375 -20.68 -2.21 -1.73
CA THR A 375 -21.36 -1.32 -0.79
C THR A 375 -20.65 -1.28 0.57
N ALA A 376 -20.81 -0.20 1.31
CA ALA A 376 -20.23 -0.07 2.66
C ALA A 376 -20.69 -1.19 3.63
N VAL A 377 -21.91 -1.71 3.42
CA VAL A 377 -22.47 -2.82 4.22
C VAL A 377 -21.73 -4.12 3.89
N GLU A 378 -21.58 -4.46 2.61
CA GLU A 378 -20.85 -5.65 2.16
C GLU A 378 -19.39 -5.62 2.64
N ILE A 379 -18.73 -4.45 2.57
CA ILE A 379 -17.36 -4.28 3.06
C ILE A 379 -17.29 -4.52 4.58
N ALA A 380 -18.20 -3.94 5.33
CA ALA A 380 -18.24 -4.11 6.79
C ALA A 380 -18.53 -5.57 7.19
N ASP A 381 -19.38 -6.28 6.44
CA ASP A 381 -19.64 -7.70 6.63
C ASP A 381 -18.36 -8.52 6.39
N CYS A 382 -17.64 -8.25 5.30
CA CYS A 382 -16.34 -8.86 5.02
C CYS A 382 -15.31 -8.58 6.14
N MET A 383 -15.25 -7.35 6.64
CA MET A 383 -14.34 -6.98 7.73
C MET A 383 -14.65 -7.76 9.02
N GLU A 384 -15.92 -7.90 9.40
CA GLU A 384 -16.33 -8.67 10.58
C GLU A 384 -15.96 -10.15 10.44
N GLU A 385 -16.19 -10.74 9.27
CA GLU A 385 -15.83 -12.12 8.98
C GLU A 385 -14.31 -12.34 9.01
N MET A 386 -13.54 -11.44 8.38
CA MET A 386 -12.07 -11.51 8.42
C MET A 386 -11.53 -11.40 9.85
N ILE A 387 -12.07 -10.50 10.68
CA ILE A 387 -11.72 -10.40 12.11
C ILE A 387 -12.01 -11.72 12.84
N CYS A 388 -13.16 -12.33 12.56
CA CYS A 388 -13.54 -13.60 13.18
C CYS A 388 -12.55 -14.72 12.83
N ARG A 389 -12.08 -14.78 11.58
CA ARG A 389 -11.16 -15.81 11.08
C ARG A 389 -9.71 -15.59 11.51
N THR A 390 -9.22 -14.34 11.46
CA THR A 390 -7.80 -14.01 11.68
C THR A 390 -7.50 -13.55 13.11
N GLY A 391 -8.48 -12.99 13.82
CA GLY A 391 -8.29 -12.26 15.08
C GLY A 391 -7.73 -10.85 14.89
N GLU A 392 -7.23 -10.49 13.70
CA GLU A 392 -6.60 -9.21 13.40
C GLU A 392 -7.63 -8.13 13.10
N ARG A 393 -7.40 -6.93 13.64
CA ARG A 393 -8.31 -5.77 13.51
C ARG A 393 -7.73 -4.64 12.67
N GLY A 394 -6.57 -4.85 12.09
CA GLY A 394 -5.92 -3.94 11.16
C GLY A 394 -6.32 -4.25 9.72
N PHE A 395 -6.64 -3.22 8.92
CA PHE A 395 -7.00 -3.36 7.52
C PHE A 395 -6.13 -2.47 6.63
N HIS A 396 -5.67 -3.05 5.54
CA HIS A 396 -5.13 -2.31 4.40
C HIS A 396 -6.10 -2.47 3.23
N PHE A 397 -6.80 -1.41 2.88
CA PHE A 397 -7.59 -1.40 1.65
C PHE A 397 -6.66 -1.18 0.47
N VAL A 398 -6.53 -2.23 -0.37
CA VAL A 398 -5.50 -2.32 -1.42
C VAL A 398 -6.00 -1.79 -2.77
N ASP A 399 -6.93 -0.85 -2.74
CA ASP A 399 -7.48 -0.21 -3.93
C ASP A 399 -6.43 0.60 -4.67
N GLU A 400 -6.54 0.72 -5.99
CA GLU A 400 -5.76 1.67 -6.80
C GLU A 400 -6.00 3.12 -6.36
N ALA A 401 -7.26 3.43 -6.05
CA ALA A 401 -7.67 4.66 -5.39
C ALA A 401 -9.03 4.44 -4.73
N ALA A 402 -9.10 4.45 -3.40
CA ALA A 402 -10.34 4.28 -2.66
C ALA A 402 -11.30 5.47 -2.92
N PRO A 403 -12.57 5.19 -3.30
CA PRO A 403 -13.52 6.25 -3.64
C PRO A 403 -13.96 7.04 -2.40
N PRO A 404 -13.88 8.39 -2.39
CA PRO A 404 -14.17 9.19 -1.20
C PRO A 404 -15.58 8.98 -0.62
N MET A 405 -16.58 8.83 -1.49
CA MET A 405 -17.96 8.61 -1.05
C MET A 405 -18.15 7.25 -0.40
N LEU A 406 -17.51 6.21 -0.96
CA LEU A 406 -17.54 4.87 -0.37
C LEU A 406 -16.82 4.85 0.98
N LEU A 407 -15.67 5.52 1.11
CA LEU A 407 -14.97 5.68 2.39
C LEU A 407 -15.82 6.41 3.43
N LYS A 408 -16.58 7.46 3.03
CA LYS A 408 -17.55 8.14 3.90
C LYS A 408 -18.61 7.16 4.42
N GLU A 409 -19.24 6.40 3.51
CA GLU A 409 -20.30 5.45 3.87
C GLU A 409 -19.76 4.32 4.75
N LEU A 410 -18.57 3.80 4.44
CA LEU A 410 -17.88 2.78 5.24
C LEU A 410 -17.56 3.29 6.65
N ALA A 411 -17.03 4.52 6.76
CA ALA A 411 -16.74 5.12 8.05
C ALA A 411 -18.00 5.24 8.93
N LEU A 412 -19.12 5.66 8.34
CA LEU A 412 -20.41 5.71 9.04
C LEU A 412 -20.91 4.31 9.46
N GLU A 413 -20.74 3.30 8.61
CA GLU A 413 -21.15 1.91 8.93
C GLU A 413 -20.26 1.30 10.03
N ILE A 414 -18.93 1.53 10.00
CA ILE A 414 -17.98 1.13 11.07
C ILE A 414 -18.43 1.73 12.42
N LEU A 415 -18.74 3.02 12.46
CA LEU A 415 -19.18 3.69 13.68
C LEU A 415 -20.57 3.22 14.16
N LYS A 416 -21.48 2.98 13.23
CA LYS A 416 -22.82 2.45 13.52
C LYS A 416 -22.76 1.05 14.14
N ARG A 417 -21.89 0.17 13.62
CA ARG A 417 -21.66 -1.19 14.15
C ARG A 417 -20.75 -1.19 15.39
N ARG A 418 -20.17 -0.05 15.76
CA ARG A 418 -19.18 0.08 16.85
C ARG A 418 -17.98 -0.86 16.67
N MET A 419 -17.53 -1.02 15.43
CA MET A 419 -16.35 -1.85 15.12
C MET A 419 -15.10 -1.18 15.68
N THR A 420 -14.26 -1.95 16.38
CA THR A 420 -12.94 -1.48 16.83
C THR A 420 -11.90 -1.96 15.82
N VAL A 421 -11.52 -1.09 14.90
CA VAL A 421 -10.59 -1.37 13.80
C VAL A 421 -9.64 -0.20 13.58
N VAL A 422 -8.50 -0.49 12.97
CA VAL A 422 -7.60 0.50 12.39
C VAL A 422 -7.40 0.19 10.92
N TRP A 423 -7.29 1.22 10.07
CA TRP A 423 -7.14 1.00 8.65
C TRP A 423 -6.38 2.12 7.96
N TRP A 424 -5.83 1.80 6.80
CA TRP A 424 -5.19 2.72 5.88
C TRP A 424 -5.45 2.31 4.43
N THR A 425 -5.28 3.24 3.47
CA THR A 425 -5.62 3.01 2.07
C THR A 425 -4.91 3.98 1.14
N ASN A 426 -4.98 3.68 -0.17
CA ASN A 426 -4.58 4.60 -1.22
C ASN A 426 -5.74 5.52 -1.60
N VAL A 427 -5.45 6.80 -1.80
CA VAL A 427 -6.41 7.84 -2.18
C VAL A 427 -5.89 8.69 -3.33
N ARG A 428 -6.78 9.45 -3.95
CA ARG A 428 -6.44 10.60 -4.79
C ARG A 428 -6.73 11.86 -3.99
N PHE A 429 -5.83 12.82 -3.96
CA PHE A 429 -6.00 14.07 -3.19
C PHE A 429 -7.07 14.97 -3.80
N GLU A 430 -8.32 14.58 -3.69
CA GLU A 430 -9.49 15.24 -4.28
C GLU A 430 -10.19 16.20 -3.34
N LYS A 431 -10.82 17.24 -3.88
CA LYS A 431 -11.60 18.26 -3.13
C LYS A 431 -12.67 17.69 -2.20
N SER A 432 -13.14 16.49 -2.47
CA SER A 432 -14.11 15.75 -1.64
C SER A 432 -13.59 15.43 -0.23
N TYR A 433 -12.26 15.33 -0.05
CA TYR A 433 -11.64 15.15 1.26
C TYR A 433 -11.59 16.47 2.05
N THR A 434 -12.76 16.93 2.49
CA THR A 434 -12.87 18.07 3.40
C THR A 434 -12.37 17.71 4.79
N LEU A 435 -12.02 18.70 5.61
CA LEU A 435 -11.57 18.46 6.98
C LEU A 435 -12.59 17.63 7.80
N ASP A 436 -13.89 17.84 7.59
CA ASP A 436 -14.92 17.05 8.27
C ASP A 436 -14.93 15.58 7.83
N LEU A 437 -14.77 15.33 6.53
CA LEU A 437 -14.63 13.95 6.04
C LEU A 437 -13.37 13.30 6.62
N CYS A 438 -12.24 14.00 6.62
CA CYS A 438 -11.01 13.48 7.23
C CYS A 438 -11.19 13.18 8.74
N ARG A 439 -11.89 14.03 9.49
CA ARG A 439 -12.24 13.77 10.90
C ARG A 439 -13.13 12.54 11.06
N LEU A 440 -14.13 12.37 10.20
CA LEU A 440 -14.97 11.16 10.17
C LEU A 440 -14.13 9.91 9.91
N LEU A 441 -13.27 9.94 8.90
CA LEU A 441 -12.36 8.82 8.60
C LEU A 441 -11.46 8.49 9.79
N LYS A 442 -10.88 9.51 10.45
CA LYS A 442 -10.09 9.32 11.67
C LYS A 442 -10.89 8.65 12.77
N GLN A 443 -12.11 9.11 13.01
CA GLN A 443 -12.98 8.55 14.05
C GLN A 443 -13.35 7.10 13.78
N SER A 444 -13.43 6.67 12.51
CA SER A 444 -13.68 5.29 12.10
C SER A 444 -12.44 4.38 12.13
N GLY A 445 -11.27 4.93 12.48
CA GLY A 445 -10.03 4.17 12.61
C GLY A 445 -9.01 4.38 11.48
N CYS A 446 -9.20 5.34 10.57
CA CYS A 446 -8.19 5.70 9.59
C CYS A 446 -6.96 6.29 10.27
N ILE A 447 -5.80 5.71 10.03
CA ILE A 447 -4.54 6.16 10.64
C ILE A 447 -3.58 6.74 9.62
N ALA A 448 -3.71 6.35 8.36
CA ALA A 448 -2.85 6.83 7.29
C ALA A 448 -3.53 6.73 5.91
N VAL A 449 -3.07 7.55 4.99
CA VAL A 449 -3.39 7.47 3.58
C VAL A 449 -2.14 7.59 2.73
N SER A 450 -2.12 6.88 1.60
CA SER A 450 -1.11 7.05 0.55
C SER A 450 -1.77 7.67 -0.68
N GLY A 451 -1.14 8.65 -1.31
CA GLY A 451 -1.73 9.30 -2.48
C GLY A 451 -0.70 9.74 -3.51
N GLY A 452 -1.10 9.74 -4.79
CA GLY A 452 -0.24 10.20 -5.87
C GLY A 452 -0.29 11.72 -6.01
N LEU A 453 0.77 12.42 -5.61
CA LEU A 453 1.08 13.78 -6.09
C LEU A 453 1.69 13.69 -7.49
N GLU A 454 2.46 12.65 -7.75
CA GLU A 454 3.24 12.36 -8.95
C GLU A 454 4.29 13.46 -9.20
N VAL A 455 3.94 14.48 -9.97
CA VAL A 455 4.82 15.62 -10.29
C VAL A 455 4.29 16.89 -9.66
N ALA A 456 5.14 17.67 -9.01
CA ALA A 456 4.72 18.92 -8.40
C ALA A 456 4.79 20.11 -9.40
N SER A 457 4.19 19.93 -10.58
CA SER A 457 4.03 20.91 -11.64
C SER A 457 2.61 20.85 -12.20
N ASP A 458 1.85 21.97 -12.14
CA ASP A 458 0.48 22.01 -12.66
C ASP A 458 0.41 21.77 -14.18
N ARG A 459 1.47 22.11 -14.92
CA ARG A 459 1.58 21.78 -16.34
C ARG A 459 1.64 20.28 -16.55
N LEU A 460 2.52 19.61 -15.82
CA LEU A 460 2.68 18.16 -15.92
C LEU A 460 1.46 17.42 -15.37
N LEU A 461 0.86 17.86 -14.26
CA LEU A 461 -0.39 17.29 -13.73
C LEU A 461 -1.53 17.32 -14.74
N LYS A 462 -1.62 18.41 -15.55
CA LYS A 462 -2.58 18.50 -16.67
C LYS A 462 -2.22 17.54 -17.80
N LEU A 463 -0.94 17.45 -18.18
CA LEU A 463 -0.45 16.55 -19.23
C LEU A 463 -0.68 15.09 -18.87
N ILE A 464 -0.44 14.73 -17.61
CA ILE A 464 -0.69 13.40 -17.04
C ILE A 464 -2.19 13.10 -16.93
N ASN A 465 -3.05 14.12 -17.01
CA ASN A 465 -4.50 14.01 -16.75
C ASN A 465 -4.82 13.49 -15.34
N LYS A 466 -4.02 13.91 -14.35
CA LYS A 466 -4.22 13.50 -12.95
C LYS A 466 -5.50 14.04 -12.35
N GLY A 467 -5.98 15.21 -12.80
CA GLY A 467 -7.23 15.81 -12.34
C GLY A 467 -7.16 16.47 -10.97
N VAL A 468 -5.95 16.82 -10.51
CA VAL A 468 -5.67 17.58 -9.29
C VAL A 468 -4.73 18.74 -9.60
N SER A 469 -4.66 19.75 -8.71
CA SER A 469 -3.70 20.85 -8.76
C SER A 469 -2.84 20.85 -7.48
N LEU A 470 -1.72 21.58 -7.51
CA LEU A 470 -0.85 21.72 -6.33
C LEU A 470 -1.56 22.38 -5.16
N GLU A 471 -2.39 23.40 -5.44
CA GLU A 471 -3.25 24.03 -4.43
C GLU A 471 -4.15 22.99 -3.76
N GLN A 472 -4.89 22.22 -4.55
CA GLN A 472 -5.79 21.19 -4.05
C GLN A 472 -5.06 20.11 -3.24
N VAL A 473 -3.92 19.61 -3.72
CA VAL A 473 -3.12 18.63 -2.99
C VAL A 473 -2.68 19.19 -1.64
N SER A 474 -2.21 20.44 -1.60
CA SER A 474 -1.76 21.10 -0.35
C SER A 474 -2.90 21.21 0.67
N GLN A 475 -4.08 21.64 0.25
CA GLN A 475 -5.27 21.77 1.10
C GLN A 475 -5.74 20.40 1.61
N VAL A 476 -5.82 19.40 0.74
CA VAL A 476 -6.28 18.06 1.11
C VAL A 476 -5.30 17.35 2.05
N THR A 477 -3.99 17.49 1.83
CA THR A 477 -2.99 16.93 2.76
C THR A 477 -3.03 17.62 4.13
N ASP A 478 -3.31 18.94 4.17
CA ASP A 478 -3.56 19.67 5.42
C ASP A 478 -4.80 19.12 6.15
N HIS A 479 -5.91 18.86 5.43
CA HIS A 479 -7.10 18.26 6.04
C HIS A 479 -6.82 16.91 6.68
N PHE A 480 -6.05 16.02 6.02
CA PHE A 480 -5.69 14.73 6.58
C PHE A 480 -4.81 14.88 7.80
N THR A 481 -3.74 15.68 7.73
CA THR A 481 -2.80 15.86 8.84
C THR A 481 -3.42 16.60 10.02
N SER A 482 -4.25 17.62 9.76
CA SER A 482 -5.05 18.33 10.78
C SER A 482 -6.09 17.42 11.45
N ALA A 483 -6.56 16.36 10.78
CA ALA A 483 -7.38 15.32 11.39
C ALA A 483 -6.56 14.24 12.12
N GLY A 484 -5.22 14.31 12.12
CA GLY A 484 -4.32 13.33 12.72
C GLY A 484 -4.18 12.03 11.91
N ILE A 485 -4.32 12.10 10.59
CA ILE A 485 -4.09 11.01 9.64
C ILE A 485 -2.75 11.26 8.95
N MET A 486 -1.84 10.28 8.98
CA MET A 486 -0.55 10.38 8.29
C MET A 486 -0.74 10.33 6.78
N VAL A 487 0.12 11.06 6.06
CA VAL A 487 0.10 11.14 4.59
C VAL A 487 1.40 10.64 4.01
N HIS A 488 1.31 9.68 3.09
CA HIS A 488 2.40 9.28 2.20
C HIS A 488 2.13 9.78 0.79
N ALA A 489 3.14 10.35 0.12
CA ALA A 489 3.04 10.85 -1.24
C ALA A 489 3.86 10.02 -2.22
N TYR A 490 3.21 9.47 -3.26
CA TYR A 490 3.94 8.94 -4.42
C TYR A 490 4.36 10.09 -5.32
N LEU A 491 5.66 10.12 -5.63
CA LEU A 491 6.30 11.14 -6.45
C LEU A 491 6.94 10.50 -7.67
N MET A 492 6.90 11.20 -8.78
CA MET A 492 7.47 10.77 -10.05
C MET A 492 8.33 11.87 -10.65
N TYR A 493 9.41 11.51 -11.33
CA TYR A 493 10.23 12.40 -12.14
C TYR A 493 10.55 11.73 -13.49
N GLY A 494 10.88 12.54 -14.47
CA GLY A 494 11.21 12.04 -15.81
C GLY A 494 9.98 11.71 -16.67
N PHE A 495 8.81 12.30 -16.37
CA PHE A 495 7.67 12.20 -17.27
C PHE A 495 7.97 12.92 -18.60
N PRO A 496 7.51 12.42 -19.75
CA PRO A 496 7.80 13.02 -21.05
C PRO A 496 7.63 14.52 -21.10
N SER A 497 8.60 15.23 -21.66
CA SER A 497 8.73 16.69 -21.73
C SER A 497 8.95 17.41 -20.39
N GLU A 498 9.21 16.71 -19.29
CA GLU A 498 9.60 17.33 -18.04
C GLU A 498 10.98 17.99 -18.19
N THR A 499 11.10 19.24 -17.74
CA THR A 499 12.35 20.00 -17.80
C THR A 499 13.12 19.87 -16.50
N ALA A 500 14.45 20.10 -16.55
CA ALA A 500 15.30 20.16 -15.35
C ALA A 500 14.80 21.19 -14.32
N GLN A 501 14.23 22.31 -14.80
CA GLN A 501 13.64 23.33 -13.93
C GLN A 501 12.41 22.79 -13.19
N GLU A 502 11.53 22.06 -13.85
CA GLU A 502 10.33 21.48 -13.24
C GLU A 502 10.68 20.39 -12.21
N THR A 503 11.71 19.59 -12.47
CA THR A 503 12.19 18.59 -11.48
C THR A 503 12.68 19.27 -10.20
N ILE A 504 13.48 20.36 -10.32
CA ILE A 504 13.98 21.11 -9.15
C ILE A 504 12.87 21.91 -8.47
N ASP A 505 11.92 22.48 -9.22
CA ASP A 505 10.74 23.14 -8.67
C ASP A 505 9.83 22.15 -7.94
N SER A 506 9.67 20.93 -8.47
CA SER A 506 8.97 19.84 -7.80
C SER A 506 9.64 19.45 -6.48
N LEU A 507 10.97 19.36 -6.44
CA LEU A 507 11.71 19.11 -5.20
C LEU A 507 11.47 20.21 -4.15
N GLU A 508 11.43 21.49 -4.57
CA GLU A 508 11.13 22.60 -3.65
C GLU A 508 9.72 22.53 -3.08
N VAL A 509 8.73 22.20 -3.91
CA VAL A 509 7.34 21.99 -3.45
C VAL A 509 7.29 20.86 -2.43
N VAL A 510 7.93 19.72 -2.70
CA VAL A 510 8.01 18.58 -1.77
C VAL A 510 8.69 18.99 -0.48
N ARG A 511 9.83 19.74 -0.52
CA ARG A 511 10.49 20.28 0.66
C ARG A 511 9.53 21.12 1.53
N GLN A 512 8.73 22.00 0.90
CA GLN A 512 7.75 22.83 1.61
C GLN A 512 6.59 22.00 2.19
N LEU A 513 6.12 20.94 1.51
CA LEU A 513 5.10 20.04 2.05
C LEU A 513 5.60 19.35 3.33
N PHE A 514 6.83 18.84 3.34
CA PHE A 514 7.44 18.25 4.54
C PHE A 514 7.67 19.29 5.63
N LEU A 515 8.24 20.45 5.29
CA LEU A 515 8.51 21.54 6.25
C LEU A 515 7.25 21.99 6.98
N ASN A 516 6.10 22.01 6.31
CA ASN A 516 4.81 22.39 6.89
C ASN A 516 4.04 21.19 7.50
N GLY A 517 4.64 19.99 7.55
CA GLY A 517 4.02 18.81 8.16
C GLY A 517 2.84 18.23 7.39
N LEU A 518 2.65 18.58 6.12
CA LEU A 518 1.54 18.14 5.28
C LEU A 518 1.75 16.71 4.74
N VAL A 519 2.99 16.26 4.71
CA VAL A 519 3.41 14.91 4.27
C VAL A 519 4.44 14.39 5.27
N GLN A 520 4.28 13.14 5.72
CA GLN A 520 5.20 12.47 6.65
C GLN A 520 6.15 11.51 5.97
N SER A 521 5.77 11.04 4.76
CA SER A 521 6.58 10.10 3.99
C SER A 521 6.32 10.29 2.50
N ALA A 522 7.32 10.03 1.68
CA ALA A 522 7.16 10.02 0.23
C ALA A 522 8.19 9.09 -0.43
N PHE A 523 8.00 8.82 -1.70
CA PHE A 523 8.94 8.05 -2.51
C PHE A 523 8.99 8.59 -3.94
N TRP A 524 10.22 8.79 -4.48
CA TRP A 524 10.45 9.18 -5.87
C TRP A 524 10.62 7.96 -6.75
N HIS A 525 9.76 7.86 -7.78
CA HIS A 525 9.90 6.90 -8.87
C HIS A 525 10.34 7.61 -10.14
N ARG A 526 11.26 7.00 -10.88
CA ARG A 526 11.49 7.42 -12.26
C ARG A 526 10.30 6.95 -13.11
N PHE A 527 9.81 7.79 -14.01
CA PHE A 527 8.77 7.39 -14.96
C PHE A 527 9.24 6.18 -15.79
N ALA A 528 8.44 5.13 -15.81
CA ALA A 528 8.58 3.98 -16.70
C ALA A 528 7.43 4.00 -17.71
N LEU A 529 7.77 3.87 -18.98
CA LEU A 529 6.79 3.81 -20.05
C LEU A 529 6.22 2.40 -20.14
N THR A 530 4.92 2.23 -19.86
CA THR A 530 4.27 0.93 -20.00
C THR A 530 3.55 0.79 -21.34
N ALA A 531 3.55 -0.44 -21.88
CA ALA A 531 2.93 -0.76 -23.17
C ALA A 531 1.42 -0.48 -23.21
N HIS A 532 0.76 -0.52 -22.07
CA HIS A 532 -0.70 -0.46 -21.92
C HIS A 532 -1.20 0.91 -21.48
N SER A 533 -0.28 1.86 -21.20
CA SER A 533 -0.61 3.23 -20.83
C SER A 533 -0.99 4.07 -22.05
N PRO A 534 -1.75 5.17 -21.87
CA PRO A 534 -1.99 6.13 -22.94
C PRO A 534 -0.71 6.70 -23.56
N VAL A 535 0.37 6.87 -22.78
CA VAL A 535 1.68 7.31 -23.30
C VAL A 535 2.27 6.24 -24.22
N GLY A 536 2.24 4.96 -23.83
CA GLY A 536 2.76 3.85 -24.64
C GLY A 536 1.94 3.59 -25.89
N CYS A 537 0.61 3.73 -25.82
CA CYS A 537 -0.28 3.57 -26.97
C CYS A 537 -0.21 4.73 -27.97
N HIS A 538 0.16 5.96 -27.51
CA HIS A 538 0.17 7.19 -28.31
C HIS A 538 1.43 8.02 -28.09
N PRO A 539 2.64 7.47 -28.31
CA PRO A 539 3.90 8.13 -27.99
C PRO A 539 4.09 9.47 -28.70
N GLU A 540 3.51 9.64 -29.90
CA GLU A 540 3.54 10.87 -30.67
C GLU A 540 2.89 12.08 -29.96
N LYS A 541 1.89 11.84 -29.12
CA LYS A 541 1.22 12.90 -28.33
C LYS A 541 2.07 13.43 -27.20
N TYR A 542 3.05 12.64 -26.76
CA TYR A 542 3.93 12.95 -25.64
C TYR A 542 5.35 13.30 -26.05
N THR A 543 5.60 13.46 -27.37
CA THR A 543 6.89 13.86 -27.93
C THR A 543 8.01 12.88 -27.57
N ILE A 544 7.70 11.60 -27.53
CA ILE A 544 8.67 10.51 -27.30
C ILE A 544 8.80 9.63 -28.52
N ARG A 545 9.94 8.98 -28.62
CA ARG A 545 10.22 7.95 -29.64
C ARG A 545 10.54 6.63 -28.95
N ILE A 546 9.81 5.57 -29.30
CA ILE A 546 10.08 4.22 -28.81
C ILE A 546 11.38 3.72 -29.44
N THR A 547 12.28 3.20 -28.61
CA THR A 547 13.61 2.70 -28.99
C THR A 547 13.78 1.20 -28.68
N GLU A 548 12.66 0.55 -28.37
CA GLU A 548 12.56 -0.84 -27.99
C GLU A 548 13.21 -1.80 -29.02
N LYS A 549 13.86 -2.86 -28.56
CA LYS A 549 14.32 -3.97 -29.39
C LYS A 549 13.12 -4.74 -29.96
N PRO A 550 13.31 -5.47 -31.09
CA PRO A 550 12.25 -6.35 -31.60
C PRO A 550 11.76 -7.32 -30.52
N PHE A 551 10.45 -7.43 -30.39
CA PHE A 551 9.82 -8.32 -29.43
C PHE A 551 10.17 -9.78 -29.70
N GLY A 552 10.72 -10.47 -28.70
CA GLY A 552 11.20 -11.86 -28.79
C GLY A 552 10.15 -12.91 -28.40
N GLY A 553 8.89 -12.52 -28.17
CA GLY A 553 7.78 -13.46 -27.96
C GLY A 553 7.49 -13.83 -26.50
N PHE A 554 8.12 -13.19 -25.51
CA PHE A 554 7.91 -13.51 -24.09
C PHE A 554 7.16 -12.40 -23.33
N ALA A 555 7.87 -11.48 -22.73
CA ALA A 555 7.26 -10.45 -21.88
C ALA A 555 7.41 -9.04 -22.49
N ARG A 556 6.39 -8.19 -22.29
CA ARG A 556 6.41 -6.81 -22.78
C ARG A 556 5.51 -5.94 -21.93
N ASN A 557 6.12 -5.10 -21.10
CA ASN A 557 5.41 -4.07 -20.36
C ASN A 557 6.21 -2.77 -20.34
N ASP A 558 7.37 -2.72 -19.69
CA ASP A 558 8.24 -1.54 -19.72
C ASP A 558 8.89 -1.41 -21.10
N ILE A 559 8.75 -0.23 -21.71
CA ILE A 559 9.22 0.07 -23.07
C ILE A 559 10.35 1.10 -22.99
N ASP A 560 11.47 0.81 -23.69
CA ASP A 560 12.54 1.79 -23.86
C ASP A 560 12.11 2.92 -24.80
N PHE A 561 12.35 4.14 -24.39
CA PHE A 561 11.99 5.35 -25.15
C PHE A 561 13.05 6.44 -25.04
N GLU A 562 13.04 7.34 -26.01
CA GLU A 562 13.78 8.59 -26.00
C GLU A 562 12.81 9.75 -25.85
N ASP A 563 12.99 10.60 -24.85
CA ASP A 563 12.27 11.86 -24.70
C ASP A 563 12.94 12.94 -25.54
N ILE A 564 12.26 13.38 -26.60
CA ILE A 564 12.82 14.34 -27.56
C ILE A 564 12.85 15.77 -26.98
N ALA A 565 11.98 16.07 -26.03
CA ALA A 565 11.76 17.42 -25.49
C ALA A 565 12.19 17.59 -24.01
N GLY A 566 12.42 16.49 -23.30
CA GLY A 566 12.74 16.50 -21.88
C GLY A 566 14.24 16.72 -21.58
N ALA A 567 14.55 16.65 -20.28
CA ALA A 567 15.91 16.71 -19.79
C ALA A 567 16.53 15.31 -19.67
N ASP A 568 17.85 15.26 -19.48
CA ASP A 568 18.50 14.03 -18.99
C ASP A 568 18.15 13.82 -17.53
N HIS A 569 17.26 12.88 -17.25
CA HIS A 569 16.75 12.62 -15.91
C HIS A 569 17.65 11.67 -15.08
N ASP A 570 18.70 11.08 -15.66
CA ASP A 570 19.62 10.18 -14.95
C ASP A 570 20.40 10.92 -13.86
N ILE A 571 20.62 12.22 -14.04
CA ILE A 571 21.37 13.07 -13.09
C ILE A 571 20.57 13.40 -11.81
N PHE A 572 19.24 13.23 -11.80
CA PHE A 572 18.41 13.70 -10.67
C PHE A 572 18.19 12.64 -9.60
N GLY A 573 18.16 11.35 -9.97
CA GLY A 573 17.67 10.27 -9.11
C GLY A 573 18.33 10.23 -7.74
N GLU A 574 19.65 10.30 -7.68
CA GLU A 574 20.42 10.24 -6.43
C GLU A 574 20.17 11.45 -5.53
N GLY A 575 20.16 12.67 -6.10
CA GLY A 575 19.89 13.90 -5.35
C GLY A 575 18.46 13.96 -4.80
N LEU A 576 17.47 13.51 -5.59
CA LEU A 576 16.08 13.40 -5.15
C LEU A 576 15.94 12.38 -4.02
N ARG A 577 16.63 11.24 -4.09
CA ARG A 577 16.62 10.21 -3.05
C ARG A 577 17.27 10.72 -1.75
N LYS A 578 18.47 11.33 -1.84
CA LYS A 578 19.21 11.90 -0.69
C LYS A 578 18.39 12.98 0.02
N SER A 579 17.82 13.92 -0.73
CA SER A 579 17.03 15.02 -0.16
C SER A 579 15.79 14.48 0.56
N LEU A 580 15.05 13.57 -0.06
CA LEU A 580 13.83 13.00 0.50
C LEU A 580 14.11 12.20 1.78
N TYR A 581 15.18 11.41 1.79
CA TYR A 581 15.62 10.66 2.97
C TYR A 581 15.86 11.60 4.17
N ASN A 582 16.47 12.77 3.94
CA ASN A 582 16.67 13.76 4.98
C ASN A 582 15.37 14.46 5.39
N TYR A 583 14.50 14.83 4.43
CA TYR A 583 13.22 15.48 4.74
C TYR A 583 12.29 14.59 5.56
N MET A 584 12.22 13.28 5.28
CA MET A 584 11.47 12.32 6.09
C MET A 584 11.95 12.25 7.53
N ARG A 585 13.18 12.63 7.80
CA ARG A 585 13.80 12.72 9.13
C ARG A 585 13.75 14.11 9.76
N GLY A 586 13.13 15.09 9.09
CA GLY A 586 13.06 16.46 9.56
C GLY A 586 14.36 17.26 9.40
N ALA A 587 15.27 16.83 8.52
CA ALA A 587 16.59 17.44 8.31
C ALA A 587 16.79 18.01 6.91
N GLY A 588 17.79 18.89 6.77
CA GLY A 588 18.21 19.40 5.46
C GLY A 588 17.29 20.45 4.82
N PHE A 589 16.29 20.94 5.53
CA PHE A 589 15.36 21.95 5.00
C PHE A 589 16.02 23.30 4.70
N ASP A 590 17.12 23.62 5.39
CA ASP A 590 17.87 24.86 5.20
C ASP A 590 18.96 24.75 4.11
N LEU A 591 19.21 23.56 3.58
CA LEU A 591 20.20 23.35 2.54
C LEU A 591 19.69 23.87 1.19
N PRO A 592 20.49 24.60 0.41
CA PRO A 592 20.18 24.90 -0.98
C PRO A 592 19.99 23.60 -1.77
N LEU A 593 18.94 23.51 -2.58
CA LEU A 593 18.59 22.29 -3.32
C LEU A 593 19.75 21.74 -4.17
N GLN A 594 20.58 22.63 -4.73
CA GLN A 594 21.75 22.24 -5.53
C GLN A 594 22.78 21.39 -4.78
N LYS A 595 22.76 21.43 -3.44
CA LYS A 595 23.69 20.64 -2.61
C LYS A 595 23.34 19.15 -2.55
N TRP A 596 22.16 18.80 -2.98
CA TRP A 596 21.75 17.40 -3.04
C TRP A 596 22.28 16.67 -4.28
N PHE A 597 22.71 17.41 -5.31
CA PHE A 597 23.10 16.88 -6.61
C PHE A 597 24.61 17.01 -6.83
N ASP A 598 25.19 16.01 -7.45
CA ASP A 598 26.60 16.03 -7.84
C ASP A 598 26.80 16.84 -9.14
N GLU A 599 25.81 16.83 -10.03
CA GLU A 599 25.79 17.60 -11.27
C GLU A 599 25.14 18.99 -11.07
N PRO A 600 25.52 19.98 -11.90
CA PRO A 600 24.92 21.31 -11.85
C PRO A 600 23.43 21.29 -12.19
N VAL A 601 22.60 21.75 -11.26
CA VAL A 601 21.13 21.86 -11.45
C VAL A 601 20.66 23.31 -11.32
N PRO A 602 19.53 23.69 -11.92
CA PRO A 602 18.98 25.03 -11.82
C PRO A 602 18.61 25.41 -10.39
N LYS A 603 18.48 26.71 -10.13
CA LYS A 603 17.85 27.21 -8.89
C LYS A 603 16.33 27.09 -9.03
N THR A 604 15.65 26.80 -7.93
CA THR A 604 14.18 26.81 -7.94
C THR A 604 13.62 28.19 -8.22
N LEU A 605 12.50 28.23 -8.94
CA LEU A 605 11.67 29.42 -9.17
C LEU A 605 10.49 29.49 -8.19
N ILE A 606 10.26 28.47 -7.39
CA ILE A 606 9.18 28.42 -6.40
C ILE A 606 9.48 29.36 -5.23
N PRO A 607 8.57 30.26 -4.86
CA PRO A 607 8.73 31.14 -3.70
C PRO A 607 8.79 30.38 -2.38
N PRO A 608 9.49 30.89 -1.35
CA PRO A 608 9.64 30.22 -0.05
C PRO A 608 8.33 29.93 0.69
N ALA A 609 7.28 30.73 0.46
CA ALA A 609 5.96 30.58 1.10
C ALA A 609 4.87 30.08 0.13
N TYR A 610 5.26 29.33 -0.88
CA TYR A 610 4.35 28.91 -1.96
C TYR A 610 3.19 28.07 -1.45
N ILE A 611 3.47 27.06 -0.64
CA ILE A 611 2.48 26.15 -0.06
C ILE A 611 1.63 26.86 1.01
N VAL A 612 2.25 27.64 1.87
CA VAL A 612 1.54 28.37 2.97
C VAL A 612 0.49 29.33 2.40
N ARG A 613 0.73 29.90 1.21
CA ARG A 613 -0.25 30.76 0.55
C ARG A 613 -1.54 30.01 0.22
N PHE A 614 -1.45 28.78 -0.30
CA PHE A 614 -2.64 27.98 -0.62
C PHE A 614 -3.50 27.67 0.61
N LEU A 615 -2.84 27.41 1.75
CA LEU A 615 -3.53 27.16 3.02
C LEU A 615 -4.22 28.43 3.56
N ALA A 616 -3.62 29.60 3.40
CA ALA A 616 -4.21 30.88 3.81
C ALA A 616 -5.42 31.23 2.94
N GLU A 617 -5.32 31.07 1.62
CA GLU A 617 -6.41 31.34 0.66
C GLU A 617 -7.64 30.45 0.92
N GLU A 618 -7.46 29.21 1.40
CA GLU A 618 -8.58 28.33 1.75
C GLU A 618 -9.35 28.86 2.98
N GLN A 619 -8.65 29.34 4.01
CA GLN A 619 -9.28 29.90 5.21
C GLN A 619 -10.17 31.10 4.87
N ASP A 620 -9.79 31.90 3.86
CA ASP A 620 -10.54 33.05 3.41
C ASP A 620 -11.74 32.68 2.50
N ASN A 621 -11.64 31.55 1.79
CA ASN A 621 -12.58 31.12 0.75
C ASN A 621 -13.57 30.02 1.17
N VAL A 622 -13.75 29.74 2.46
CA VAL A 622 -14.73 28.75 2.92
C VAL A 622 -16.14 29.13 2.46
N GLN A 623 -16.48 28.76 1.23
CA GLN A 623 -17.85 28.84 0.72
C GLN A 623 -18.74 27.86 1.50
N ARG A 624 -19.83 28.39 2.06
CA ARG A 624 -20.82 27.59 2.78
C ARG A 624 -21.66 26.80 1.79
N ASP A 625 -21.44 25.49 1.77
CA ASP A 625 -22.38 24.62 1.11
C ASP A 625 -23.54 24.29 2.05
N GLY A 626 -24.64 25.00 1.92
CA GLY A 626 -25.86 24.81 2.72
C GLY A 626 -26.51 23.42 2.50
N HIS A 627 -26.15 22.70 1.44
CA HIS A 627 -26.70 21.38 1.14
C HIS A 627 -26.00 20.24 1.89
N LYS A 628 -24.88 20.50 2.56
CA LYS A 628 -24.21 19.50 3.37
C LYS A 628 -25.07 19.01 4.50
N ARG A 629 -25.08 17.68 4.69
CA ARG A 629 -25.80 17.02 5.79
C ARG A 629 -25.04 17.19 7.10
N CYS A 630 -25.79 17.44 8.17
CA CYS A 630 -25.27 17.51 9.53
C CYS A 630 -25.29 16.13 10.16
N TYR A 631 -24.16 15.68 10.68
CA TYR A 631 -24.03 14.42 11.42
C TYR A 631 -23.56 14.72 12.84
N TYR A 632 -24.27 14.18 13.85
CA TYR A 632 -23.87 14.22 15.24
C TYR A 632 -23.36 12.84 15.66
N LEU A 633 -22.07 12.71 15.82
CA LEU A 633 -21.40 11.41 16.07
C LEU A 633 -20.78 11.33 17.48
N LEU A 634 -21.16 12.22 18.37
CA LEU A 634 -20.81 12.09 19.79
C LEU A 634 -21.58 10.94 20.44
N PRO A 635 -20.97 10.23 21.41
CA PRO A 635 -21.57 9.04 22.01
C PRO A 635 -22.80 9.36 22.88
N VAL A 636 -22.86 10.56 23.41
CA VAL A 636 -23.91 11.00 24.31
C VAL A 636 -24.35 12.43 24.00
N LEU A 637 -25.60 12.74 24.31
CA LEU A 637 -26.10 14.13 24.31
C LEU A 637 -25.54 14.89 25.51
N PRO A 638 -25.38 16.23 25.44
CA PRO A 638 -24.93 17.03 26.56
C PRO A 638 -25.95 17.03 27.73
N GLU A 639 -25.46 17.19 28.94
CA GLU A 639 -26.32 17.56 30.06
C GLU A 639 -26.69 19.03 29.91
N VAL A 640 -28.00 19.33 30.04
CA VAL A 640 -28.51 20.72 29.91
C VAL A 640 -29.17 21.17 31.20
N ARG A 641 -28.77 22.33 31.69
CA ARG A 641 -29.37 22.97 32.87
C ARG A 641 -29.85 24.38 32.54
N TYR A 642 -31.05 24.70 32.93
CA TYR A 642 -31.65 26.03 32.78
C TYR A 642 -31.68 26.76 34.12
N PHE A 643 -31.20 28.01 34.16
CA PHE A 643 -31.20 28.85 35.34
C PHE A 643 -31.20 30.34 34.97
N ASP A 644 -31.57 31.17 35.93
CA ASP A 644 -31.54 32.62 35.80
C ASP A 644 -30.22 33.19 36.30
N ARG A 645 -29.53 33.94 35.44
CA ARG A 645 -28.28 34.64 35.77
C ARG A 645 -28.57 36.13 36.00
N ASN A 646 -28.27 36.64 37.20
CA ASN A 646 -28.36 38.06 37.49
C ASN A 646 -27.17 38.84 36.92
N LYS A 647 -27.42 39.74 35.97
CA LYS A 647 -26.39 40.62 35.38
C LYS A 647 -26.91 42.07 35.46
N LYS A 648 -26.22 42.92 36.25
CA LYS A 648 -26.60 44.36 36.45
C LYS A 648 -28.06 44.54 36.85
N GLY A 649 -28.57 43.72 37.78
CA GLY A 649 -29.95 43.83 38.30
C GLY A 649 -31.04 43.29 37.37
N LYS A 650 -30.69 42.68 36.22
CA LYS A 650 -31.63 42.00 35.33
C LYS A 650 -31.41 40.49 35.38
N SER A 651 -32.48 39.73 35.58
CA SER A 651 -32.48 38.28 35.45
C SER A 651 -32.47 37.94 33.96
N ILE A 652 -31.50 37.13 33.53
CA ILE A 652 -31.35 36.66 32.15
C ILE A 652 -31.42 35.14 32.20
N PRO A 653 -32.41 34.51 31.53
CA PRO A 653 -32.51 33.05 31.47
C PRO A 653 -31.37 32.47 30.59
N VAL A 654 -30.63 31.52 31.15
CA VAL A 654 -29.44 30.89 30.54
C VAL A 654 -29.63 29.38 30.51
N ALA A 655 -29.16 28.76 29.45
CA ALA A 655 -28.94 27.32 29.32
C ALA A 655 -27.46 27.04 29.45
N GLU A 656 -27.07 26.13 30.31
CA GLU A 656 -25.72 25.62 30.43
C GLU A 656 -25.68 24.21 29.86
N PHE A 657 -24.76 23.99 28.94
CA PHE A 657 -24.47 22.70 28.31
C PHE A 657 -23.16 22.15 28.87
N LEU A 658 -23.19 20.93 29.36
CA LEU A 658 -22.00 20.16 29.72
C LEU A 658 -21.84 19.04 28.72
N PHE A 659 -20.80 19.13 27.91
CA PHE A 659 -20.41 18.09 26.95
C PHE A 659 -19.29 17.22 27.53
N HIS A 660 -19.44 15.93 27.44
CA HIS A 660 -18.43 14.94 27.79
C HIS A 660 -17.73 14.47 26.50
N PHE A 661 -16.64 15.14 26.14
CA PHE A 661 -15.80 14.75 25.02
C PHE A 661 -14.77 13.70 25.46
N ARG A 662 -14.07 13.06 24.51
CA ARG A 662 -13.07 12.05 24.82
C ARG A 662 -11.86 12.59 25.60
N ASP A 663 -11.51 13.84 25.37
CA ASP A 663 -10.37 14.57 25.95
C ASP A 663 -10.75 15.35 27.23
N GLY A 664 -12.01 15.38 27.60
CA GLY A 664 -12.49 16.03 28.82
C GLY A 664 -13.85 16.70 28.70
N ASP A 665 -14.25 17.35 29.78
CA ASP A 665 -15.54 18.01 29.86
C ASP A 665 -15.43 19.47 29.41
N SER A 666 -16.42 19.91 28.64
CA SER A 666 -16.54 21.32 28.24
C SER A 666 -17.89 21.91 28.57
N ARG A 667 -17.89 23.12 29.15
CA ARG A 667 -19.10 23.81 29.55
C ARG A 667 -19.32 25.07 28.74
N PHE A 668 -20.54 25.25 28.25
CA PHE A 668 -20.93 26.40 27.46
C PHE A 668 -22.24 26.98 27.96
N GLN A 669 -22.32 28.30 28.07
CA GLN A 669 -23.54 29.00 28.45
C GLN A 669 -24.12 29.77 27.27
N LEU A 670 -25.42 29.58 27.02
CA LEU A 670 -26.18 30.22 25.96
C LEU A 670 -27.39 30.93 26.54
N LYS A 671 -28.00 31.87 25.79
CA LYS A 671 -29.33 32.35 26.08
C LYS A 671 -30.32 31.18 26.07
N ALA A 672 -31.27 31.13 27.00
CA ALA A 672 -32.16 29.97 27.14
C ALA A 672 -32.94 29.62 25.86
N GLY A 673 -33.31 30.58 25.02
CA GLY A 673 -33.94 30.32 23.71
C GLY A 673 -33.01 29.58 22.73
N TRP A 674 -31.74 29.99 22.67
CA TRP A 674 -30.73 29.30 21.88
C TRP A 674 -30.48 27.89 22.41
N GLY A 675 -30.49 27.76 23.74
CA GLY A 675 -30.31 26.48 24.39
C GLY A 675 -31.40 25.48 24.01
N LYS A 676 -32.68 25.85 24.09
CA LYS A 676 -33.80 24.97 23.72
C LYS A 676 -33.72 24.52 22.24
N TRP A 677 -33.41 25.46 21.34
CA TRP A 677 -33.25 25.15 19.94
C TRP A 677 -32.08 24.19 19.70
N LEU A 678 -30.94 24.43 20.35
CA LEU A 678 -29.75 23.56 20.17
C LEU A 678 -30.00 22.16 20.75
N GLU A 679 -30.61 22.07 21.92
CA GLU A 679 -30.98 20.78 22.54
C GLU A 679 -31.89 19.95 21.63
N ASP A 680 -32.93 20.58 21.03
CA ASP A 680 -33.81 19.96 20.06
C ASP A 680 -33.05 19.53 18.78
N LEU A 681 -32.18 20.40 18.24
CA LEU A 681 -31.36 20.11 17.08
C LEU A 681 -30.45 18.91 17.32
N LEU A 682 -29.70 18.88 18.42
CA LEU A 682 -28.78 17.79 18.75
C LEU A 682 -29.53 16.47 18.98
N SER A 683 -30.70 16.52 19.62
CA SER A 683 -31.59 15.36 19.80
C SER A 683 -32.03 14.77 18.46
N ARG A 684 -32.45 15.60 17.49
CA ARG A 684 -32.83 15.17 16.15
C ARG A 684 -31.65 14.61 15.35
N LEU A 685 -30.47 15.23 15.46
CA LEU A 685 -29.25 14.78 14.79
C LEU A 685 -28.72 13.46 15.37
N SER A 686 -29.00 13.18 16.65
CA SER A 686 -28.60 11.93 17.31
C SER A 686 -29.51 10.75 16.95
N ASP A 687 -30.73 11.00 16.42
CA ASP A 687 -31.65 9.97 15.98
C ASP A 687 -31.17 9.37 14.63
N LYS A 688 -30.61 8.16 14.69
CA LYS A 688 -30.10 7.44 13.53
C LYS A 688 -31.16 7.11 12.47
N ASN A 689 -32.44 7.13 12.84
CA ASN A 689 -33.58 6.89 11.95
C ASN A 689 -34.34 8.18 11.58
N GLY A 690 -33.85 9.32 12.08
CA GLY A 690 -34.46 10.62 11.87
C GLY A 690 -34.34 11.14 10.43
N LYS A 691 -35.08 12.21 10.14
CA LYS A 691 -34.98 12.92 8.86
C LYS A 691 -33.58 13.51 8.70
N THR A 692 -33.04 13.44 7.48
CA THR A 692 -31.80 14.14 7.11
C THR A 692 -31.95 15.63 7.34
N VAL A 693 -31.01 16.23 8.06
CA VAL A 693 -30.92 17.66 8.34
C VAL A 693 -29.72 18.24 7.59
N THR A 694 -29.95 19.26 6.80
CA THR A 694 -28.87 19.98 6.10
C THR A 694 -28.49 21.25 6.87
N LEU A 695 -27.30 21.80 6.58
CA LEU A 695 -26.89 23.08 7.17
C LEU A 695 -27.88 24.21 6.83
N LYS A 696 -28.50 24.17 5.66
CA LYS A 696 -29.54 25.12 5.24
C LYS A 696 -30.79 24.99 6.08
N ASP A 697 -31.19 23.79 6.48
CA ASP A 697 -32.31 23.55 7.39
C ASP A 697 -32.00 24.16 8.75
N VAL A 698 -30.81 23.91 9.29
CA VAL A 698 -30.33 24.45 10.56
C VAL A 698 -30.34 26.00 10.56
N GLU A 699 -29.83 26.60 9.49
CA GLU A 699 -29.81 28.04 9.27
C GLU A 699 -31.24 28.63 9.21
N SER A 700 -32.12 27.96 8.46
CA SER A 700 -33.50 28.40 8.29
C SER A 700 -34.28 28.36 9.59
N GLU A 701 -34.13 27.30 10.40
CA GLU A 701 -34.73 27.20 11.74
C GLU A 701 -34.17 28.24 12.68
N PHE A 702 -32.85 28.50 12.69
CA PHE A 702 -32.22 29.51 13.52
C PHE A 702 -32.77 30.91 13.21
N LYS A 703 -32.96 31.23 11.91
CA LYS A 703 -33.53 32.48 11.45
C LYS A 703 -35.03 32.61 11.82
N ALA A 704 -35.80 31.53 11.70
CA ALA A 704 -37.21 31.48 12.06
C ALA A 704 -37.43 31.73 13.56
N CYS A 705 -36.48 31.34 14.41
CA CYS A 705 -36.50 31.64 15.84
C CYS A 705 -36.10 33.10 16.17
N HIS A 706 -35.79 33.95 15.22
CA HIS A 706 -35.33 35.32 15.40
C HIS A 706 -34.10 35.48 16.31
N PHE A 707 -33.16 34.54 16.26
CA PHE A 707 -31.97 34.52 17.12
C PHE A 707 -30.83 35.45 16.65
N GLY A 708 -30.99 36.14 15.53
CA GLY A 708 -29.99 37.03 14.96
C GLY A 708 -29.20 36.37 13.80
N SER A 709 -27.93 36.69 13.67
CA SER A 709 -27.08 36.15 12.61
C SER A 709 -26.61 34.72 12.88
N PHE A 710 -26.93 33.80 12.02
CA PHE A 710 -26.40 32.40 12.09
C PHE A 710 -24.90 32.38 11.95
N ASP A 711 -24.30 33.31 11.18
CA ASP A 711 -22.86 33.47 11.03
C ASP A 711 -22.18 33.74 12.36
N GLN A 712 -22.77 34.61 13.20
CA GLN A 712 -22.26 34.88 14.54
C GLN A 712 -22.37 33.64 15.45
N PHE A 713 -23.42 32.84 15.30
CA PHE A 713 -23.56 31.60 16.06
C PHE A 713 -22.43 30.61 15.66
N MET A 714 -22.13 30.46 14.37
CA MET A 714 -21.08 29.56 13.90
C MET A 714 -19.66 29.97 14.32
N THR A 715 -19.44 31.23 14.68
CA THR A 715 -18.14 31.68 15.23
C THR A 715 -18.03 31.47 16.75
N THR A 716 -19.08 30.99 17.42
CA THR A 716 -19.02 30.76 18.87
C THR A 716 -18.07 29.62 19.24
N PRO A 717 -17.44 29.70 20.44
CA PRO A 717 -16.60 28.58 20.92
C PRO A 717 -17.37 27.25 21.01
N LEU A 718 -18.64 27.26 21.31
CA LEU A 718 -19.50 26.09 21.34
C LEU A 718 -19.59 25.41 19.96
N TRP A 719 -19.94 26.21 18.94
CA TRP A 719 -20.06 25.63 17.59
C TRP A 719 -18.72 25.05 17.10
N ARG A 720 -17.61 25.76 17.33
CA ARG A 720 -16.27 25.26 17.02
C ARG A 720 -15.97 23.95 17.73
N SER A 721 -16.20 23.89 19.03
CA SER A 721 -15.98 22.69 19.83
C SER A 721 -16.83 21.51 19.35
N LEU A 722 -18.11 21.73 19.01
CA LEU A 722 -18.94 20.69 18.40
C LEU A 722 -18.37 20.19 17.07
N ARG A 723 -17.90 21.12 16.21
CA ARG A 723 -17.31 20.80 14.91
C ARG A 723 -16.00 20.02 15.03
N GLU A 724 -15.23 20.26 16.06
CA GLU A 724 -13.98 19.56 16.34
C GLU A 724 -14.22 18.16 16.91
N ASN A 725 -15.30 17.95 17.65
CA ASN A 725 -15.55 16.76 18.43
C ASN A 725 -16.63 15.80 17.90
N GLY A 726 -17.32 16.09 16.80
CA GLY A 726 -18.26 15.12 16.24
C GLY A 726 -19.53 15.68 15.59
N LEU A 727 -19.66 16.99 15.40
CA LEU A 727 -20.68 17.58 14.54
C LEU A 727 -20.09 17.85 13.16
N TYR A 728 -20.30 16.96 12.20
CA TYR A 728 -19.69 17.04 10.87
C TYR A 728 -20.69 17.47 9.80
N LEU A 729 -20.20 18.25 8.81
CA LEU A 729 -20.94 18.69 7.62
C LEU A 729 -20.40 17.90 6.40
N LEU A 730 -21.13 16.88 6.00
CA LEU A 730 -20.66 15.91 5.00
C LEU A 730 -21.55 15.88 3.74
#